data_0b41ee8144099e0b9e094d33efb58eac
#
_entry.id   0b41ee8144099e0b9e094d33efb58eac
#
_cell.length_a   1.000
_cell.length_b   1.000
_cell.length_c   1.000
_cell.angle_alpha   90.00
_cell.angle_beta   90.00
_cell.angle_gamma   90.00
#
_symmetry.space_group_name_H-M   'P 1'
#
loop_
_entity.id
_entity.type
_entity.pdbx_description
1 polymer ?
#
loop_
_entity_poly.entity_id
_entity_poly.type
_entity_poly.pdbx_seq_one_letter_code
_entity_poly.pdbx_strand_id
1 'polypeptide(L)'
;MRVSYDWLKTMIDIPEDPKTLSDEYIRTGTEVEAIDTVGESFDHVVTAKVLTKTPHPDSDHMYVCSVDVGDKNLDADGNPAPLQIVCGAQNFEAGDHIVTAMIGAVLPGDVKIKKSKLRGVVSMGMNCSARELGLGGDHSGIMILPEDTPCGMPFAEYVGSSDTVLDCEITPNRPDCLSMIGMARETGAIFDRDFHVELPAIKAETGRATDDELSVEIADEGLCDRYVARIVRNVKVGPSPDWMVKRLNALGVRPHNNIVDITNYVMMLTGQPLHAFDLDTFAERDGHRRVVVRAAQQDEKFTTLDGEERVLDAGMGLITDGERPVALAGVMGGMDSEIEDDTVDVMVESACFNAGRTSHTSRDLSLISDASIRFERQVDETGCVDVANVTCALIEEIAGGEVAPGYVDVFPAPKTIDSIKLRLARVHAICGADIEPDFIERSLTRLGCTVERDGKDFMVTPPSFRPDLPREIDLIEEVLRLWGMGRVTATIPAAKNHIGGLTREQKLTRKVGEILRACGLNETTTFGFAAPGDLEKIGMSTEGRGCPVVLMNPLVAEQTEMRRSLLPGLLQSVAYNEAHGTPNVHLYEVGSLFHGRENASLPKETKSVAGVLSGQWSERSWNMKYRKLRFFFGKGIVEELLAQLRIEKVRFRPAEGEGYAFLQPGRAAEVLSGGTVLGWVGEIHPEAREAMGIDEVVVAFELDLDKLIKGARNQENYREFSQYPAVEHDLAIVVDNAVTCEDLERRITSAGGKLLEGVRLFDVYRDPVRVGVGKKSMAFALTYRSDDHTLTSEEVEKAHQKIVTKVCKGVNGEVRG
;
A
#
# COMPACT_ATOMS: atom_id res chain seq x y z
N MET A 1 -0.81 -10.78 11.94
CA MET A 1 -0.85 -11.95 12.89
C MET A 1 -1.21 -13.20 12.12
N ARG A 2 -0.31 -14.16 12.13
CA ARG A 2 -0.58 -15.46 11.51
C ARG A 2 -1.39 -16.32 12.48
N VAL A 3 -2.49 -16.90 12.01
CA VAL A 3 -3.42 -17.72 12.82
C VAL A 3 -3.43 -19.13 12.26
N SER A 4 -2.86 -20.10 13.02
CA SER A 4 -2.89 -21.51 12.69
C SER A 4 -4.32 -22.05 12.90
N TYR A 5 -4.93 -22.57 11.85
CA TYR A 5 -6.27 -23.14 11.88
C TYR A 5 -6.30 -24.43 12.74
N ASP A 6 -5.27 -25.27 12.62
CA ASP A 6 -5.16 -26.49 13.41
C ASP A 6 -5.00 -26.18 14.91
N TRP A 7 -4.18 -25.19 15.26
CA TRP A 7 -4.04 -24.76 16.66
C TRP A 7 -5.32 -24.11 17.18
N LEU A 8 -6.00 -23.28 16.39
CA LEU A 8 -7.27 -22.68 16.74
C LEU A 8 -8.34 -23.73 17.06
N LYS A 9 -8.41 -24.80 16.27
CA LYS A 9 -9.32 -25.94 16.50
C LYS A 9 -9.07 -26.70 17.81
N THR A 10 -7.88 -26.59 18.40
CA THR A 10 -7.66 -27.16 19.75
C THR A 10 -8.32 -26.35 20.85
N MET A 11 -8.75 -25.12 20.58
CA MET A 11 -9.36 -24.20 21.55
C MET A 11 -10.86 -24.01 21.35
N ILE A 12 -11.34 -24.16 20.13
CA ILE A 12 -12.75 -23.92 19.78
C ILE A 12 -13.19 -24.89 18.66
N ASP A 13 -14.40 -25.43 18.77
CA ASP A 13 -14.99 -26.28 17.74
C ASP A 13 -15.40 -25.43 16.52
N ILE A 14 -14.66 -25.57 15.42
CA ILE A 14 -14.86 -24.85 14.17
C ILE A 14 -15.06 -25.87 13.02
N PRO A 15 -16.30 -26.25 12.69
CA PRO A 15 -16.59 -27.09 11.54
C PRO A 15 -16.49 -26.35 10.20
N GLU A 16 -16.49 -25.01 10.23
CA GLU A 16 -16.34 -24.15 9.06
C GLU A 16 -14.95 -24.30 8.45
N ASP A 17 -14.86 -24.30 7.13
CA ASP A 17 -13.59 -24.32 6.43
C ASP A 17 -12.82 -22.98 6.58
N PRO A 18 -11.50 -22.95 6.34
CA PRO A 18 -10.68 -21.76 6.51
C PRO A 18 -11.14 -20.55 5.68
N LYS A 19 -11.76 -20.79 4.53
CA LYS A 19 -12.29 -19.71 3.67
C LYS A 19 -13.52 -19.06 4.31
N THR A 20 -14.44 -19.86 4.83
CA THR A 20 -15.61 -19.36 5.57
C THR A 20 -15.20 -18.59 6.81
N LEU A 21 -14.20 -19.09 7.56
CA LEU A 21 -13.64 -18.37 8.72
C LEU A 21 -13.04 -17.03 8.32
N SER A 22 -12.25 -16.99 7.24
CA SER A 22 -11.68 -15.77 6.69
C SER A 22 -12.75 -14.73 6.30
N ASP A 23 -13.79 -15.17 5.61
CA ASP A 23 -14.89 -14.28 5.18
C ASP A 23 -15.63 -13.68 6.40
N GLU A 24 -15.79 -14.46 7.48
CA GLU A 24 -16.38 -13.97 8.73
C GLU A 24 -15.46 -13.01 9.50
N TYR A 25 -14.15 -13.25 9.52
CA TYR A 25 -13.20 -12.31 10.08
C TYR A 25 -13.25 -10.96 9.35
N ILE A 26 -13.20 -10.99 8.00
CA ILE A 26 -13.31 -9.77 7.17
C ILE A 26 -14.63 -9.06 7.43
N ARG A 27 -15.75 -9.79 7.53
CA ARG A 27 -17.07 -9.23 7.81
C ARG A 27 -17.12 -8.50 9.14
N THR A 28 -16.37 -8.97 10.14
CA THR A 28 -16.38 -8.43 11.51
C THR A 28 -15.24 -7.46 11.80
N GLY A 29 -14.41 -7.12 10.80
CA GLY A 29 -13.43 -6.05 10.87
C GLY A 29 -11.98 -6.49 11.04
N THR A 30 -11.67 -7.79 10.88
CA THR A 30 -10.31 -8.32 10.83
C THR A 30 -9.97 -8.69 9.39
N GLU A 31 -9.09 -7.96 8.74
CA GLU A 31 -8.66 -8.26 7.38
C GLU A 31 -7.82 -9.55 7.36
N VAL A 32 -8.05 -10.39 6.35
CA VAL A 32 -7.26 -11.59 6.07
C VAL A 32 -6.61 -11.40 4.72
N GLU A 33 -5.30 -11.18 4.71
CA GLU A 33 -4.53 -10.92 3.48
C GLU A 33 -4.29 -12.18 2.66
N ALA A 34 -4.05 -13.31 3.34
CA ALA A 34 -3.79 -14.58 2.70
C ALA A 34 -4.29 -15.77 3.53
N ILE A 35 -4.55 -16.86 2.84
CA ILE A 35 -4.76 -18.20 3.42
C ILE A 35 -3.67 -19.09 2.86
N ASP A 36 -2.68 -19.40 3.68
CA ASP A 36 -1.49 -20.15 3.30
C ASP A 36 -1.59 -21.59 3.80
N THR A 37 -1.03 -22.52 3.05
CA THR A 37 -0.73 -23.86 3.57
C THR A 37 0.73 -23.88 3.99
N VAL A 38 0.99 -24.07 5.26
CA VAL A 38 2.35 -24.13 5.84
C VAL A 38 2.68 -25.59 6.16
N GLY A 39 3.87 -26.01 5.82
CA GLY A 39 4.37 -27.37 5.95
C GLY A 39 4.97 -27.83 4.62
N GLU A 40 5.64 -28.98 4.65
CA GLU A 40 6.19 -29.52 3.41
C GLU A 40 5.04 -30.00 2.50
N SER A 41 5.05 -29.52 1.25
CA SER A 41 4.15 -29.98 0.20
C SER A 41 4.59 -31.37 -0.24
N PHE A 42 3.95 -32.40 0.25
CA PHE A 42 4.14 -33.79 -0.21
C PHE A 42 3.18 -34.13 -1.36
N ASP A 43 3.03 -33.22 -2.34
CA ASP A 43 2.20 -33.47 -3.51
C ASP A 43 2.68 -34.70 -4.27
N HIS A 44 1.76 -35.61 -4.55
CA HIS A 44 2.05 -36.92 -5.15
C HIS A 44 2.96 -37.84 -4.31
N VAL A 45 3.10 -37.60 -3.00
CA VAL A 45 3.74 -38.51 -2.05
C VAL A 45 2.65 -39.18 -1.21
N VAL A 46 2.69 -40.50 -1.14
CA VAL A 46 1.61 -41.30 -0.49
C VAL A 46 2.21 -42.41 0.38
N THR A 47 1.43 -42.86 1.34
CA THR A 47 1.67 -44.12 2.04
C THR A 47 1.41 -45.28 1.11
N ALA A 48 2.24 -46.30 1.18
CA ALA A 48 2.17 -47.40 0.23
C ALA A 48 2.58 -48.74 0.89
N LYS A 49 2.26 -49.88 0.26
CA LYS A 49 2.67 -51.20 0.73
C LYS A 49 3.49 -51.91 -0.32
N VAL A 50 4.59 -52.50 0.08
CA VAL A 50 5.40 -53.36 -0.80
C VAL A 50 4.73 -54.71 -0.97
N LEU A 51 4.27 -55.03 -2.17
CA LEU A 51 3.67 -56.32 -2.49
C LEU A 51 4.72 -57.37 -2.81
N THR A 52 5.77 -57.00 -3.58
CA THR A 52 6.87 -57.89 -3.94
C THR A 52 8.20 -57.13 -3.96
N LYS A 53 9.29 -57.83 -3.58
CA LYS A 53 10.67 -57.37 -3.65
C LYS A 53 11.47 -58.45 -4.37
N THR A 54 12.00 -58.16 -5.56
CA THR A 54 12.81 -59.07 -6.37
C THR A 54 14.14 -58.45 -6.72
N PRO A 55 15.26 -59.19 -6.72
CA PRO A 55 16.55 -58.66 -7.16
C PRO A 55 16.50 -58.10 -8.57
N HIS A 56 17.18 -56.99 -8.78
CA HIS A 56 17.28 -56.36 -10.09
C HIS A 56 18.12 -57.22 -11.03
N PRO A 57 17.70 -57.50 -12.30
CA PRO A 57 18.39 -58.40 -13.18
C PRO A 57 19.83 -58.00 -13.52
N ASP A 58 20.14 -56.71 -13.51
CA ASP A 58 21.46 -56.15 -13.89
C ASP A 58 22.12 -55.33 -12.76
N SER A 59 21.77 -55.64 -11.48
CA SER A 59 22.37 -54.91 -10.32
C SER A 59 22.38 -55.76 -9.06
N ASP A 60 23.53 -55.76 -8.37
CA ASP A 60 23.74 -56.47 -7.11
C ASP A 60 23.21 -55.71 -5.90
N HIS A 61 22.77 -54.44 -6.06
CA HIS A 61 22.42 -53.51 -4.98
C HIS A 61 20.98 -52.94 -5.10
N MET A 62 20.24 -53.29 -6.14
CA MET A 62 18.89 -52.76 -6.35
C MET A 62 17.83 -53.88 -6.37
N TYR A 63 16.65 -53.50 -6.06
CA TYR A 63 15.43 -54.35 -6.12
C TYR A 63 14.41 -53.74 -7.05
N VAL A 64 13.65 -54.62 -7.71
CA VAL A 64 12.42 -54.26 -8.42
C VAL A 64 11.24 -54.61 -7.52
N CYS A 65 10.50 -53.58 -7.15
CA CYS A 65 9.39 -53.67 -6.23
C CYS A 65 8.07 -53.44 -6.96
N SER A 66 7.06 -54.22 -6.56
CA SER A 66 5.66 -53.90 -6.87
C SER A 66 5.08 -53.24 -5.61
N VAL A 67 4.56 -52.03 -5.73
CA VAL A 67 4.14 -51.22 -4.60
C VAL A 67 2.67 -50.80 -4.77
N ASP A 68 1.85 -51.16 -3.79
CA ASP A 68 0.45 -50.75 -3.74
C ASP A 68 0.33 -49.35 -3.19
N VAL A 69 -0.26 -48.43 -3.97
CA VAL A 69 -0.55 -47.05 -3.65
C VAL A 69 -2.05 -46.76 -3.53
N GLY A 70 -2.84 -47.81 -3.29
CA GLY A 70 -4.30 -47.71 -3.21
C GLY A 70 -4.95 -47.24 -4.50
N ASP A 71 -5.88 -46.29 -4.39
CA ASP A 71 -6.63 -45.71 -5.52
C ASP A 71 -5.87 -44.64 -6.30
N LYS A 72 -4.61 -44.34 -5.95
CA LYS A 72 -3.80 -43.30 -6.58
C LYS A 72 -3.15 -43.72 -7.90
N ASN A 73 -3.15 -45.04 -8.22
CA ASN A 73 -2.77 -45.54 -9.53
C ASN A 73 -3.80 -46.55 -10.00
N LEU A 74 -4.41 -46.32 -11.17
CA LEU A 74 -5.44 -47.14 -11.75
C LEU A 74 -4.96 -47.76 -13.06
N ASP A 75 -5.45 -48.98 -13.34
CA ASP A 75 -5.27 -49.67 -14.63
C ASP A 75 -6.21 -49.11 -15.71
N ALA A 76 -6.14 -49.67 -16.92
CA ALA A 76 -6.99 -49.25 -18.04
C ALA A 76 -8.49 -49.48 -17.82
N ASP A 77 -8.84 -50.34 -16.88
CA ASP A 77 -10.22 -50.68 -16.53
C ASP A 77 -10.72 -49.92 -15.30
N GLY A 78 -9.85 -49.02 -14.73
CA GLY A 78 -10.16 -48.18 -13.58
C GLY A 78 -10.01 -48.87 -12.23
N ASN A 79 -9.34 -50.02 -12.14
CA ASN A 79 -9.07 -50.70 -10.88
C ASN A 79 -7.70 -50.28 -10.30
N PRO A 80 -7.53 -50.26 -8.96
CA PRO A 80 -6.24 -50.04 -8.34
C PRO A 80 -5.16 -50.99 -8.89
N ALA A 81 -4.02 -50.41 -9.28
CA ALA A 81 -2.92 -51.14 -9.88
C ALA A 81 -1.59 -50.80 -9.21
N PRO A 82 -0.75 -51.78 -8.85
CA PRO A 82 0.51 -51.50 -8.20
C PRO A 82 1.51 -50.79 -9.14
N LEU A 83 2.37 -49.97 -8.55
CA LEU A 83 3.45 -49.32 -9.25
C LEU A 83 4.72 -50.17 -9.24
N GLN A 84 5.41 -50.24 -10.38
CA GLN A 84 6.77 -50.80 -10.42
C GLN A 84 7.78 -49.72 -10.06
N ILE A 85 8.55 -49.96 -9.02
CA ILE A 85 9.56 -49.03 -8.51
C ILE A 85 10.89 -49.76 -8.34
N VAL A 86 11.97 -49.17 -8.78
CA VAL A 86 13.35 -49.65 -8.56
C VAL A 86 13.91 -48.95 -7.32
N CYS A 87 14.31 -49.70 -6.30
CA CYS A 87 14.79 -49.18 -5.03
C CYS A 87 16.19 -49.77 -4.69
N GLY A 88 17.08 -48.91 -4.21
CA GLY A 88 18.41 -49.28 -3.76
C GLY A 88 18.54 -49.59 -2.25
N ALA A 89 17.49 -49.30 -1.48
CA ALA A 89 17.51 -49.54 -0.04
C ALA A 89 17.48 -51.01 0.32
N GLN A 90 18.06 -51.37 1.47
CA GLN A 90 18.17 -52.80 1.93
C GLN A 90 17.24 -53.07 3.11
N ASN A 91 16.72 -52.07 3.78
CA ASN A 91 16.06 -52.09 5.08
C ASN A 91 14.56 -52.42 5.04
N PHE A 92 14.02 -52.95 3.92
CA PHE A 92 12.59 -53.27 3.78
C PHE A 92 12.36 -54.63 3.18
N GLU A 93 11.18 -55.22 3.42
CA GLU A 93 10.72 -56.49 2.87
C GLU A 93 9.34 -56.41 2.21
N ALA A 94 8.93 -57.48 1.54
CA ALA A 94 7.55 -57.60 1.03
C ALA A 94 6.59 -57.66 2.21
N GLY A 95 5.55 -56.82 2.22
CA GLY A 95 4.60 -56.68 3.30
C GLY A 95 4.77 -55.33 4.06
N ASP A 96 5.94 -54.71 4.02
CA ASP A 96 6.19 -53.45 4.70
C ASP A 96 5.38 -52.29 4.14
N HIS A 97 4.93 -51.42 5.03
CA HIS A 97 4.33 -50.14 4.70
C HIS A 97 5.44 -49.07 4.62
N ILE A 98 5.42 -48.26 3.58
CA ILE A 98 6.49 -47.33 3.20
C ILE A 98 5.93 -46.01 2.70
N VAL A 99 6.80 -45.01 2.45
CA VAL A 99 6.46 -43.76 1.79
C VAL A 99 6.94 -43.78 0.35
N THR A 100 6.05 -43.49 -0.58
CA THR A 100 6.31 -43.52 -2.02
C THR A 100 6.00 -42.17 -2.68
N ALA A 101 6.98 -41.56 -3.32
CA ALA A 101 6.82 -40.42 -4.20
C ALA A 101 6.48 -40.88 -5.62
N MET A 102 5.29 -40.55 -6.10
CA MET A 102 4.80 -40.90 -7.45
C MET A 102 5.34 -39.89 -8.48
N ILE A 103 5.14 -40.22 -9.77
CA ILE A 103 5.47 -39.29 -10.86
C ILE A 103 4.70 -37.97 -10.67
N GLY A 104 5.43 -36.85 -10.72
CA GLY A 104 4.90 -35.50 -10.48
C GLY A 104 5.27 -34.92 -9.11
N ALA A 105 5.67 -35.75 -8.16
CA ALA A 105 6.14 -35.27 -6.86
C ALA A 105 7.39 -34.40 -7.02
N VAL A 106 7.46 -33.38 -6.18
CA VAL A 106 8.65 -32.51 -6.02
C VAL A 106 9.11 -32.67 -4.56
N LEU A 107 10.27 -33.24 -4.36
CA LEU A 107 10.84 -33.44 -3.05
C LEU A 107 11.76 -32.27 -2.67
N PRO A 108 12.12 -32.10 -1.39
CA PRO A 108 13.08 -31.09 -0.93
C PRO A 108 14.33 -31.00 -1.82
N GLY A 109 14.77 -29.77 -2.10
CA GLY A 109 15.88 -29.50 -3.03
C GLY A 109 15.47 -29.55 -4.52
N ASP A 110 14.22 -29.33 -4.84
CA ASP A 110 13.65 -29.29 -6.22
C ASP A 110 13.82 -30.61 -6.99
N VAL A 111 13.88 -31.75 -6.29
CA VAL A 111 14.01 -33.07 -6.88
C VAL A 111 12.66 -33.52 -7.47
N LYS A 112 12.52 -33.43 -8.78
CA LYS A 112 11.28 -33.80 -9.51
C LYS A 112 11.26 -35.28 -9.86
N ILE A 113 10.28 -35.99 -9.35
CA ILE A 113 10.09 -37.43 -9.62
C ILE A 113 9.45 -37.59 -11.01
N LYS A 114 10.16 -38.31 -11.87
CA LYS A 114 9.73 -38.59 -13.24
C LYS A 114 9.86 -40.08 -13.52
N LYS A 115 9.12 -40.59 -14.53
CA LYS A 115 9.33 -41.92 -15.06
C LYS A 115 10.81 -42.05 -15.46
N SER A 116 11.53 -43.00 -14.88
CA SER A 116 12.92 -43.24 -15.11
C SER A 116 13.19 -44.67 -15.54
N LYS A 117 14.34 -44.93 -16.16
CA LYS A 117 14.79 -46.26 -16.53
C LYS A 117 16.14 -46.50 -15.86
N LEU A 118 16.17 -47.34 -14.85
CA LEU A 118 17.37 -47.70 -14.10
C LEU A 118 17.89 -49.06 -14.57
N ARG A 119 19.08 -49.09 -15.16
CA ARG A 119 19.72 -50.27 -15.75
C ARG A 119 18.77 -51.18 -16.53
N GLY A 120 17.95 -50.57 -17.42
CA GLY A 120 17.01 -51.32 -18.25
C GLY A 120 15.60 -51.49 -17.69
N VAL A 121 15.39 -51.43 -16.38
CA VAL A 121 14.08 -51.56 -15.74
C VAL A 121 13.42 -50.18 -15.49
N VAL A 122 12.13 -50.10 -15.78
CA VAL A 122 11.34 -48.84 -15.61
C VAL A 122 10.96 -48.67 -14.14
N SER A 123 11.20 -47.46 -13.59
CA SER A 123 10.68 -47.03 -12.30
C SER A 123 9.63 -45.93 -12.49
N MET A 124 8.45 -46.12 -11.85
CA MET A 124 7.28 -45.25 -11.93
C MET A 124 7.12 -44.37 -10.69
N GLY A 125 8.18 -44.21 -9.89
CA GLY A 125 8.23 -43.45 -8.66
C GLY A 125 9.52 -43.70 -7.90
N MET A 126 9.55 -43.27 -6.64
CA MET A 126 10.68 -43.44 -5.73
C MET A 126 10.16 -43.74 -4.31
N ASN A 127 10.70 -44.77 -3.66
CA ASN A 127 10.46 -45.04 -2.23
C ASN A 127 11.43 -44.15 -1.46
N CYS A 128 10.95 -43.38 -0.47
CA CYS A 128 11.65 -42.28 0.15
C CYS A 128 12.21 -42.63 1.53
N SER A 129 13.40 -42.10 1.83
CA SER A 129 13.97 -42.02 3.17
C SER A 129 13.48 -40.75 3.90
N ALA A 130 13.69 -40.69 5.22
CA ALA A 130 13.38 -39.48 6.00
C ALA A 130 14.13 -38.25 5.47
N ARG A 131 15.39 -38.41 5.05
CA ARG A 131 16.18 -37.32 4.46
C ARG A 131 15.62 -36.77 3.16
N GLU A 132 15.17 -37.68 2.25
CA GLU A 132 14.60 -37.26 0.96
C GLU A 132 13.25 -36.56 1.14
N LEU A 133 12.56 -36.83 2.25
CA LEU A 133 11.31 -36.16 2.64
C LEU A 133 11.54 -34.89 3.48
N GLY A 134 12.81 -34.52 3.80
CA GLY A 134 13.09 -33.37 4.66
C GLY A 134 12.78 -33.57 6.15
N LEU A 135 12.43 -34.80 6.57
CA LEU A 135 11.99 -35.13 7.92
C LEU A 135 13.13 -35.50 8.87
N GLY A 136 14.38 -35.29 8.47
CA GLY A 136 15.57 -35.58 9.27
C GLY A 136 16.78 -35.95 8.44
N GLY A 137 17.91 -36.24 9.10
CA GLY A 137 19.20 -36.56 8.44
C GLY A 137 19.37 -38.03 8.05
N ASP A 138 18.45 -38.94 8.48
CA ASP A 138 18.60 -40.36 8.24
C ASP A 138 18.37 -40.74 6.79
N HIS A 139 19.37 -41.40 6.22
CA HIS A 139 19.36 -41.91 4.83
C HIS A 139 19.90 -43.35 4.76
N SER A 140 19.96 -44.06 5.86
CA SER A 140 20.42 -45.44 5.95
C SER A 140 19.49 -46.42 5.22
N GLY A 141 18.23 -46.04 4.97
CA GLY A 141 17.22 -46.77 4.27
C GLY A 141 15.98 -45.95 3.95
N ILE A 142 14.97 -46.60 3.38
CA ILE A 142 13.67 -45.94 3.20
C ILE A 142 12.87 -45.91 4.51
N MET A 143 11.90 -45.00 4.60
CA MET A 143 11.03 -44.84 5.77
C MET A 143 10.04 -46.02 5.82
N ILE A 144 10.05 -46.77 6.93
CA ILE A 144 9.09 -47.86 7.20
C ILE A 144 8.01 -47.33 8.13
N LEU A 145 6.76 -47.56 7.77
CA LEU A 145 5.57 -47.15 8.50
C LEU A 145 4.95 -48.32 9.30
N PRO A 146 4.13 -48.02 10.32
CA PRO A 146 3.37 -49.07 11.03
C PRO A 146 2.51 -49.94 10.09
N GLU A 147 2.32 -51.23 10.45
CA GLU A 147 1.63 -52.19 9.64
C GLU A 147 0.14 -51.87 9.37
N ASP A 148 -0.48 -51.02 10.23
CA ASP A 148 -1.87 -50.60 10.15
C ASP A 148 -2.06 -49.33 9.29
N THR A 149 -0.98 -48.79 8.72
CA THR A 149 -1.04 -47.58 7.89
C THR A 149 -1.85 -47.81 6.62
N PRO A 150 -2.92 -47.07 6.32
CA PRO A 150 -3.67 -47.18 5.07
C PRO A 150 -2.82 -46.92 3.84
N CYS A 151 -2.99 -47.73 2.75
CA CYS A 151 -2.32 -47.47 1.48
C CYS A 151 -3.02 -46.34 0.71
N GLY A 152 -2.24 -45.50 0.03
CA GLY A 152 -2.75 -44.37 -0.80
C GLY A 152 -3.20 -43.13 -0.03
N MET A 153 -2.99 -43.09 1.29
CA MET A 153 -3.20 -41.88 2.06
C MET A 153 -2.17 -40.82 1.64
N PRO A 154 -2.55 -39.55 1.36
CA PRO A 154 -1.58 -38.50 1.16
C PRO A 154 -0.60 -38.45 2.33
N PHE A 155 0.69 -38.41 2.04
CA PHE A 155 1.71 -38.49 3.10
C PHE A 155 1.68 -37.25 4.01
N ALA A 156 1.31 -36.06 3.48
CA ALA A 156 1.05 -34.86 4.26
C ALA A 156 -0.01 -35.06 5.35
N GLU A 157 -1.06 -35.82 5.04
CA GLU A 157 -2.11 -36.17 6.00
C GLU A 157 -1.62 -37.16 7.05
N TYR A 158 -0.80 -38.18 6.64
CA TYR A 158 -0.21 -39.14 7.56
C TYR A 158 0.72 -38.47 8.59
N VAL A 159 1.59 -37.58 8.13
CA VAL A 159 2.56 -36.89 9.02
C VAL A 159 1.89 -35.74 9.78
N GLY A 160 0.70 -35.30 9.35
CA GLY A 160 0.04 -34.12 9.90
C GLY A 160 0.90 -32.87 9.77
N SER A 161 1.70 -32.78 8.70
CA SER A 161 2.71 -31.73 8.53
C SER A 161 2.16 -30.46 7.88
N SER A 162 0.99 -30.49 7.31
CA SER A 162 0.37 -29.30 6.73
C SER A 162 -0.60 -28.65 7.73
N ASP A 163 -0.48 -27.35 7.90
CA ASP A 163 -1.42 -26.52 8.63
C ASP A 163 -1.94 -25.44 7.68
N THR A 164 -3.17 -25.01 7.86
CA THR A 164 -3.70 -23.85 7.16
C THR A 164 -3.57 -22.64 8.04
N VAL A 165 -2.91 -21.59 7.54
CA VAL A 165 -2.62 -20.35 8.27
C VAL A 165 -3.35 -19.20 7.61
N LEU A 166 -4.14 -18.48 8.39
CA LEU A 166 -4.74 -17.23 7.97
C LEU A 166 -3.79 -16.09 8.37
N ASP A 167 -3.36 -15.30 7.40
CA ASP A 167 -2.57 -14.10 7.67
C ASP A 167 -3.50 -12.91 7.89
N CYS A 168 -3.65 -12.53 9.17
CA CYS A 168 -4.59 -11.50 9.61
C CYS A 168 -3.86 -10.19 9.86
N GLU A 169 -4.33 -9.11 9.23
CA GLU A 169 -3.91 -7.75 9.58
C GLU A 169 -4.70 -7.26 10.80
N ILE A 170 -4.04 -7.22 11.95
CA ILE A 170 -4.66 -6.76 13.20
C ILE A 170 -4.46 -5.25 13.34
N THR A 171 -5.54 -4.52 13.44
CA THR A 171 -5.52 -3.07 13.66
C THR A 171 -4.94 -2.69 15.02
N PRO A 172 -4.30 -1.50 15.18
CA PRO A 172 -3.65 -1.12 16.44
C PRO A 172 -4.56 -1.07 17.67
N ASN A 173 -5.86 -0.92 17.48
CA ASN A 173 -6.86 -0.89 18.57
C ASN A 173 -7.24 -2.28 19.08
N ARG A 174 -6.81 -3.37 18.40
CA ARG A 174 -7.15 -4.75 18.77
C ARG A 174 -5.93 -5.56 19.22
N PRO A 175 -5.20 -5.11 20.28
CA PRO A 175 -4.05 -5.86 20.78
C PRO A 175 -4.40 -7.26 21.28
N ASP A 176 -5.61 -7.47 21.76
CA ASP A 176 -6.14 -8.78 22.18
C ASP A 176 -6.07 -9.84 21.10
N CYS A 177 -6.25 -9.45 19.82
CA CYS A 177 -6.16 -10.34 18.65
C CYS A 177 -4.72 -10.64 18.18
N LEU A 178 -3.69 -10.09 18.83
CA LEU A 178 -2.30 -10.47 18.57
C LEU A 178 -1.89 -11.78 19.31
N SER A 179 -2.87 -12.66 19.57
CA SER A 179 -2.69 -13.92 20.27
C SER A 179 -3.68 -15.00 19.79
N MET A 180 -3.31 -16.26 19.95
CA MET A 180 -4.20 -17.38 19.61
C MET A 180 -5.44 -17.43 20.53
N ILE A 181 -5.28 -17.11 21.83
CA ILE A 181 -6.42 -17.01 22.76
C ILE A 181 -7.37 -15.87 22.35
N GLY A 182 -6.83 -14.73 21.94
CA GLY A 182 -7.63 -13.62 21.47
C GLY A 182 -8.39 -13.94 20.19
N MET A 183 -7.75 -14.62 19.23
CA MET A 183 -8.41 -15.09 18.02
C MET A 183 -9.46 -16.18 18.30
N ALA A 184 -9.22 -17.07 19.25
CA ALA A 184 -10.23 -18.05 19.69
C ALA A 184 -11.45 -17.37 20.33
N ARG A 185 -11.25 -16.33 21.16
CA ARG A 185 -12.31 -15.52 21.75
C ARG A 185 -13.11 -14.79 20.68
N GLU A 186 -12.43 -14.17 19.73
CA GLU A 186 -13.06 -13.48 18.61
C GLU A 186 -13.89 -14.45 17.75
N THR A 187 -13.34 -15.62 17.43
CA THR A 187 -14.05 -16.67 16.72
C THR A 187 -15.29 -17.15 17.50
N GLY A 188 -15.16 -17.31 18.81
CA GLY A 188 -16.26 -17.65 19.69
C GLY A 188 -17.38 -16.61 19.69
N ALA A 189 -17.03 -15.32 19.66
CA ALA A 189 -18.00 -14.24 19.58
C ALA A 189 -18.70 -14.19 18.19
N ILE A 190 -17.98 -14.45 17.13
CA ILE A 190 -18.52 -14.46 15.75
C ILE A 190 -19.54 -15.59 15.55
N PHE A 191 -19.18 -16.81 15.97
CA PHE A 191 -20.00 -18.00 15.73
C PHE A 191 -20.93 -18.36 16.90
N ASP A 192 -20.96 -17.55 17.95
CA ASP A 192 -21.73 -17.77 19.19
C ASP A 192 -21.40 -19.12 19.84
N ARG A 193 -20.09 -19.42 20.00
CA ARG A 193 -19.55 -20.67 20.54
C ARG A 193 -18.63 -20.40 21.74
N ASP A 194 -18.59 -21.39 22.65
CA ASP A 194 -17.63 -21.39 23.74
C ASP A 194 -16.26 -21.82 23.22
N PHE A 195 -15.21 -21.19 23.73
CA PHE A 195 -13.84 -21.64 23.57
C PHE A 195 -13.24 -22.07 24.90
N HIS A 196 -12.29 -22.96 24.86
CA HIS A 196 -11.63 -23.49 26.04
C HIS A 196 -10.13 -23.60 25.82
N VAL A 197 -9.34 -23.12 26.79
CA VAL A 197 -7.89 -23.21 26.75
C VAL A 197 -7.39 -23.80 28.07
N GLU A 198 -6.73 -24.95 27.98
CA GLU A 198 -6.04 -25.53 29.09
C GLU A 198 -4.63 -24.94 29.22
N LEU A 199 -4.37 -24.19 30.28
CA LEU A 199 -3.06 -23.63 30.54
C LEU A 199 -2.35 -24.52 31.56
N PRO A 200 -1.05 -24.83 31.35
CA PRO A 200 -0.29 -25.61 32.29
C PRO A 200 -0.12 -24.89 33.62
N ALA A 201 -0.07 -25.63 34.71
CA ALA A 201 0.16 -25.11 36.06
C ALA A 201 1.46 -25.66 36.66
N ILE A 202 2.14 -24.86 37.46
CA ILE A 202 3.35 -25.26 38.18
C ILE A 202 3.00 -26.45 39.07
N LYS A 203 3.77 -27.54 38.98
CA LYS A 203 3.51 -28.77 39.72
C LYS A 203 4.04 -28.65 41.15
N ALA A 204 5.22 -28.06 41.34
CA ALA A 204 5.83 -27.85 42.64
C ALA A 204 6.75 -26.64 42.64
N GLU A 205 6.77 -25.89 43.72
CA GLU A 205 7.75 -24.85 43.98
C GLU A 205 8.76 -25.34 45.00
N THR A 206 10.05 -25.24 44.70
CA THR A 206 11.13 -25.79 45.49
C THR A 206 12.33 -24.85 45.60
N GLY A 207 13.14 -25.03 46.65
CA GLY A 207 14.37 -24.26 46.84
C GLY A 207 14.18 -22.93 47.56
N ARG A 208 15.09 -22.00 47.33
CA ARG A 208 15.05 -20.63 47.83
C ARG A 208 14.02 -19.79 47.09
N ALA A 209 13.29 -18.96 47.86
CA ALA A 209 12.26 -18.13 47.25
C ALA A 209 12.81 -17.05 46.31
N THR A 210 12.05 -16.70 45.28
CA THR A 210 12.46 -15.71 44.29
C THR A 210 12.76 -14.34 44.90
N ASP A 211 11.93 -13.85 45.83
CA ASP A 211 12.10 -12.58 46.53
C ASP A 211 13.25 -12.54 47.56
N ASP A 212 13.74 -13.70 48.00
CA ASP A 212 14.94 -13.79 48.82
C ASP A 212 16.24 -13.57 48.01
N GLU A 213 16.20 -13.68 46.68
CA GLU A 213 17.39 -13.63 45.82
C GLU A 213 17.33 -12.51 44.76
N LEU A 214 16.12 -12.03 44.42
CA LEU A 214 15.92 -11.09 43.36
C LEU A 214 15.07 -9.91 43.82
N SER A 215 15.48 -8.71 43.46
CA SER A 215 14.64 -7.52 43.61
C SER A 215 14.47 -6.82 42.28
N VAL A 216 13.33 -6.18 42.08
CA VAL A 216 13.03 -5.37 40.89
C VAL A 216 12.76 -3.94 41.35
N GLU A 217 13.35 -2.99 40.63
CA GLU A 217 13.09 -1.55 40.78
C GLU A 217 12.67 -0.95 39.44
N ILE A 218 11.53 -0.29 39.41
CA ILE A 218 11.14 0.56 38.30
C ILE A 218 11.56 1.99 38.64
N ALA A 219 12.76 2.41 38.18
CA ALA A 219 13.32 3.72 38.46
C ALA A 219 12.67 4.89 37.67
N ASP A 220 11.98 4.58 36.56
CA ASP A 220 11.16 5.50 35.78
C ASP A 220 9.79 4.86 35.54
N GLU A 221 8.79 5.29 36.31
CA GLU A 221 7.40 4.80 36.20
C GLU A 221 6.78 5.11 34.81
N GLY A 222 7.34 6.04 34.06
CA GLY A 222 6.92 6.33 32.67
C GLY A 222 7.39 5.31 31.65
N LEU A 223 8.22 4.33 32.01
CA LEU A 223 8.73 3.28 31.13
C LEU A 223 8.02 1.94 31.27
N CYS A 224 7.60 1.61 32.48
CA CYS A 224 7.07 0.29 32.79
C CYS A 224 5.91 0.38 33.79
N ASP A 225 4.75 -0.09 33.39
CA ASP A 225 3.53 -0.09 34.23
C ASP A 225 3.57 -1.25 35.26
N ARG A 226 4.12 -2.40 34.87
CA ARG A 226 4.26 -3.59 35.76
C ARG A 226 5.45 -4.45 35.34
N TYR A 227 6.16 -5.02 36.30
CA TYR A 227 7.24 -5.96 36.05
C TYR A 227 7.15 -7.15 37.01
N VAL A 228 7.01 -8.35 36.44
CA VAL A 228 6.98 -9.62 37.16
C VAL A 228 8.21 -10.42 36.80
N ALA A 229 8.90 -10.96 37.83
CA ALA A 229 10.05 -11.84 37.65
C ALA A 229 9.89 -13.12 38.46
N ARG A 230 10.25 -14.26 37.85
CA ARG A 230 10.32 -15.58 38.49
C ARG A 230 11.66 -16.25 38.18
N ILE A 231 12.10 -17.15 39.06
CA ILE A 231 13.31 -17.94 38.86
C ILE A 231 12.94 -19.43 38.65
N VAL A 232 13.56 -20.05 37.64
CA VAL A 232 13.52 -21.50 37.41
C VAL A 232 14.95 -22.00 37.38
N ARG A 233 15.28 -22.99 38.23
CA ARG A 233 16.62 -23.53 38.38
C ARG A 233 16.79 -24.88 37.70
N ASN A 234 18.06 -25.29 37.55
CA ASN A 234 18.43 -26.62 37.07
C ASN A 234 17.78 -26.97 35.71
N VAL A 235 17.58 -25.99 34.87
CA VAL A 235 17.01 -26.21 33.51
C VAL A 235 18.04 -26.96 32.65
N LYS A 236 17.54 -27.68 31.65
CA LYS A 236 18.35 -28.28 30.59
C LYS A 236 17.95 -27.65 29.26
N VAL A 237 18.84 -26.80 28.76
CA VAL A 237 18.68 -26.25 27.43
C VAL A 237 18.85 -27.35 26.39
N GLY A 238 17.97 -27.39 25.40
CA GLY A 238 17.97 -28.40 24.37
C GLY A 238 16.92 -28.14 23.29
N PRO A 239 16.67 -29.08 22.38
CA PRO A 239 15.66 -28.93 21.34
C PRO A 239 14.26 -28.89 21.93
N SER A 240 13.40 -28.06 21.31
CA SER A 240 11.98 -27.99 21.63
C SER A 240 11.21 -29.24 21.14
N PRO A 241 10.10 -29.61 21.82
CA PRO A 241 9.26 -30.71 21.37
C PRO A 241 8.60 -30.40 19.99
N ASP A 242 8.40 -31.43 19.17
CA ASP A 242 7.91 -31.33 17.79
C ASP A 242 6.60 -30.53 17.68
N TRP A 243 5.67 -30.72 18.61
CA TRP A 243 4.40 -30.02 18.60
C TRP A 243 4.57 -28.50 18.77
N MET A 244 5.55 -28.05 19.55
CA MET A 244 5.86 -26.62 19.75
C MET A 244 6.55 -26.05 18.51
N VAL A 245 7.54 -26.79 17.98
CA VAL A 245 8.22 -26.44 16.72
C VAL A 245 7.23 -26.28 15.58
N LYS A 246 6.28 -27.22 15.45
CA LYS A 246 5.22 -27.14 14.43
C LYS A 246 4.37 -25.87 14.58
N ARG A 247 3.91 -25.54 15.79
CA ARG A 247 3.08 -24.35 16.04
C ARG A 247 3.84 -23.05 15.78
N LEU A 248 5.10 -22.94 16.23
CA LEU A 248 5.93 -21.77 15.99
C LEU A 248 6.20 -21.55 14.50
N ASN A 249 6.60 -22.61 13.79
CA ASN A 249 6.82 -22.54 12.35
C ASN A 249 5.56 -22.13 11.57
N ALA A 250 4.39 -22.61 11.96
CA ALA A 250 3.12 -22.20 11.35
C ALA A 250 2.88 -20.70 11.49
N LEU A 251 3.26 -20.11 12.62
CA LEU A 251 3.16 -18.67 12.84
C LEU A 251 4.33 -17.87 12.25
N GLY A 252 5.32 -18.52 11.64
CA GLY A 252 6.50 -17.88 11.06
C GLY A 252 7.61 -17.56 12.06
N VAL A 253 7.54 -18.09 13.27
CA VAL A 253 8.56 -17.96 14.31
C VAL A 253 9.57 -19.08 14.15
N ARG A 254 10.86 -18.73 14.00
CA ARG A 254 11.92 -19.72 13.85
C ARG A 254 12.28 -20.29 15.23
N PRO A 255 12.20 -21.63 15.44
CA PRO A 255 12.62 -22.27 16.67
C PRO A 255 14.13 -22.12 16.92
N HIS A 256 14.51 -22.02 18.19
CA HIS A 256 15.89 -21.84 18.62
C HIS A 256 16.30 -22.92 19.65
N ASN A 257 15.83 -22.82 20.89
CA ASN A 257 15.97 -23.83 21.93
C ASN A 257 14.69 -23.83 22.78
N ASN A 258 14.55 -24.86 23.62
CA ASN A 258 13.33 -25.07 24.40
C ASN A 258 12.96 -23.89 25.32
N ILE A 259 13.92 -23.13 25.88
CA ILE A 259 13.64 -22.00 26.77
C ILE A 259 13.12 -20.79 25.94
N VAL A 260 13.85 -20.42 24.91
CA VAL A 260 13.46 -19.29 24.02
C VAL A 260 12.15 -19.61 23.29
N ASP A 261 11.98 -20.85 22.86
CA ASP A 261 10.76 -21.27 22.15
C ASP A 261 9.53 -21.28 23.05
N ILE A 262 9.70 -21.62 24.34
CA ILE A 262 8.63 -21.50 25.34
C ILE A 262 8.18 -20.04 25.48
N THR A 263 9.11 -19.10 25.62
CA THR A 263 8.73 -17.66 25.71
C THR A 263 8.01 -17.17 24.46
N ASN A 264 8.48 -17.54 23.26
CA ASN A 264 7.84 -17.22 21.99
C ASN A 264 6.46 -17.90 21.86
N TYR A 265 6.36 -19.17 22.22
CA TYR A 265 5.10 -19.92 22.20
C TYR A 265 4.04 -19.27 23.10
N VAL A 266 4.41 -18.92 24.34
CA VAL A 266 3.50 -18.28 25.29
C VAL A 266 3.12 -16.89 24.84
N MET A 267 4.03 -16.11 24.25
CA MET A 267 3.71 -14.82 23.63
C MET A 267 2.68 -14.99 22.50
N MET A 268 2.85 -15.94 21.60
CA MET A 268 1.89 -16.20 20.52
C MET A 268 0.55 -16.74 21.05
N LEU A 269 0.58 -17.52 22.12
CA LEU A 269 -0.62 -18.04 22.76
C LEU A 269 -1.44 -16.94 23.45
N THR A 270 -0.80 -16.09 24.25
CA THR A 270 -1.45 -15.17 25.20
C THR A 270 -1.45 -13.70 24.75
N GLY A 271 -0.51 -13.31 23.88
CA GLY A 271 -0.27 -11.92 23.51
C GLY A 271 0.67 -11.15 24.43
N GLN A 272 1.12 -11.77 25.52
CA GLN A 272 2.07 -11.19 26.47
C GLN A 272 3.51 -11.54 26.06
N PRO A 273 4.35 -10.57 25.66
CA PRO A 273 5.76 -10.82 25.42
C PRO A 273 6.49 -11.18 26.73
N LEU A 274 7.40 -12.11 26.62
CA LEU A 274 8.21 -12.62 27.70
C LEU A 274 9.68 -12.60 27.32
N HIS A 275 10.55 -12.50 28.30
CA HIS A 275 11.98 -12.72 28.07
C HIS A 275 12.53 -13.69 29.13
N ALA A 276 13.49 -14.50 28.74
CA ALA A 276 14.22 -15.39 29.63
C ALA A 276 15.69 -14.94 29.64
N PHE A 277 16.20 -14.65 30.83
CA PHE A 277 17.60 -14.28 31.02
C PHE A 277 18.35 -15.43 31.68
N ASP A 278 19.60 -15.61 31.30
CA ASP A 278 20.54 -16.41 32.09
C ASP A 278 20.82 -15.68 33.41
N LEU A 279 20.33 -16.26 34.51
CA LEU A 279 20.41 -15.64 35.84
C LEU A 279 21.86 -15.47 36.32
N ASP A 280 22.77 -16.35 35.91
CA ASP A 280 24.17 -16.30 36.31
C ASP A 280 24.96 -15.16 35.66
N THR A 281 24.41 -14.55 34.62
CA THR A 281 24.99 -13.36 33.97
C THR A 281 24.72 -12.07 34.75
N PHE A 282 23.77 -12.07 35.70
CA PHE A 282 23.41 -10.90 36.50
C PHE A 282 24.39 -10.70 37.67
N ALA A 283 24.76 -9.44 37.90
CA ALA A 283 25.62 -9.06 39.01
C ALA A 283 24.98 -9.48 40.36
N GLU A 284 25.70 -10.32 41.13
CA GLU A 284 25.26 -10.75 42.44
C GLU A 284 26.04 -10.02 43.55
N ARG A 285 25.32 -9.50 44.56
CA ARG A 285 25.88 -8.85 45.73
C ARG A 285 25.27 -9.46 46.99
N ASP A 286 26.09 -10.03 47.82
CA ASP A 286 25.67 -10.65 49.07
C ASP A 286 24.55 -11.73 48.92
N GLY A 287 24.57 -12.49 47.82
CA GLY A 287 23.60 -13.52 47.51
C GLY A 287 22.27 -12.96 46.99
N HIS A 288 22.28 -11.71 46.50
CA HIS A 288 21.08 -11.03 46.00
C HIS A 288 21.35 -10.34 44.63
N ARG A 289 20.48 -10.52 43.69
CA ARG A 289 20.49 -9.90 42.34
C ARG A 289 19.46 -8.79 42.23
N ARG A 290 19.66 -7.88 41.34
CA ARG A 290 18.77 -6.72 41.19
C ARG A 290 18.48 -6.47 39.72
N VAL A 291 17.23 -6.25 39.42
CA VAL A 291 16.77 -5.73 38.10
C VAL A 291 16.36 -4.28 38.30
N VAL A 292 16.85 -3.38 37.41
CA VAL A 292 16.46 -1.96 37.42
C VAL A 292 16.00 -1.57 36.03
N VAL A 293 14.72 -1.19 35.91
CA VAL A 293 14.15 -0.59 34.70
C VAL A 293 14.36 0.92 34.77
N ARG A 294 15.17 1.46 33.86
CA ARG A 294 15.53 2.87 33.84
C ARG A 294 15.57 3.44 32.41
N ALA A 295 15.54 4.76 32.28
CA ALA A 295 15.84 5.42 31.02
C ALA A 295 17.35 5.30 30.69
N ALA A 296 17.66 5.20 29.40
CA ALA A 296 19.00 5.32 28.87
C ALA A 296 19.54 6.75 29.06
N GLN A 297 20.85 6.87 29.18
CA GLN A 297 21.53 8.16 29.09
C GLN A 297 21.72 8.55 27.61
N GLN A 298 21.89 9.85 27.37
CA GLN A 298 22.17 10.31 26.01
C GLN A 298 23.49 9.70 25.50
N ASP A 299 23.46 9.14 24.29
CA ASP A 299 24.57 8.46 23.63
C ASP A 299 25.09 7.21 24.37
N GLU A 300 24.26 6.60 25.25
CA GLU A 300 24.58 5.31 25.90
C GLU A 300 24.62 4.20 24.85
N LYS A 301 25.66 3.36 24.90
CA LYS A 301 25.86 2.27 23.95
C LYS A 301 25.34 0.97 24.51
N PHE A 302 24.70 0.18 23.67
CA PHE A 302 24.17 -1.13 24.00
C PHE A 302 24.26 -2.08 22.81
N THR A 303 24.71 -3.33 23.03
CA THR A 303 24.74 -4.35 21.98
C THR A 303 23.53 -5.27 22.11
N THR A 304 22.71 -5.30 21.09
CA THR A 304 21.50 -6.13 21.00
C THR A 304 21.81 -7.55 20.55
N LEU A 305 20.86 -8.50 20.71
CA LEU A 305 20.98 -9.92 20.35
C LEU A 305 21.39 -10.17 18.89
N ASP A 306 21.14 -9.24 17.98
CA ASP A 306 21.59 -9.29 16.59
C ASP A 306 23.08 -8.95 16.39
N GLY A 307 23.80 -8.65 17.48
CA GLY A 307 25.22 -8.31 17.48
C GLY A 307 25.54 -6.88 17.09
N GLU A 308 24.53 -6.02 16.90
CA GLU A 308 24.71 -4.62 16.50
C GLU A 308 24.85 -3.70 17.71
N GLU A 309 25.89 -2.85 17.72
CA GLU A 309 26.04 -1.79 18.72
C GLU A 309 25.10 -0.63 18.40
N ARG A 310 24.17 -0.34 19.29
CA ARG A 310 23.21 0.75 19.20
C ARG A 310 23.63 1.94 20.05
N VAL A 311 23.40 3.15 19.54
CA VAL A 311 23.57 4.38 20.30
C VAL A 311 22.17 4.86 20.69
N LEU A 312 21.93 4.98 22.00
CA LEU A 312 20.62 5.24 22.56
C LEU A 312 20.41 6.73 22.85
N ASP A 313 19.20 7.19 22.63
CA ASP A 313 18.76 8.52 23.05
C ASP A 313 18.22 8.48 24.48
N ALA A 314 18.32 9.62 25.17
CA ALA A 314 17.75 9.79 26.50
C ALA A 314 16.23 9.53 26.47
N GLY A 315 15.77 8.63 27.32
CA GLY A 315 14.36 8.27 27.39
C GLY A 315 14.01 6.94 26.73
N MET A 316 14.92 6.30 25.98
CA MET A 316 14.79 4.88 25.63
C MET A 316 14.88 4.02 26.88
N GLY A 317 14.05 2.96 26.95
CA GLY A 317 13.99 2.10 28.12
C GLY A 317 15.09 1.05 28.14
N LEU A 318 15.75 0.88 29.27
CA LEU A 318 16.73 -0.18 29.54
C LEU A 318 16.32 -1.02 30.73
N ILE A 319 16.54 -2.33 30.63
CA ILE A 319 16.58 -3.24 31.75
C ILE A 319 18.06 -3.44 32.09
N THR A 320 18.42 -3.33 33.39
CA THR A 320 19.81 -3.45 33.86
C THR A 320 19.87 -4.42 35.01
N ASP A 321 21.04 -5.02 35.22
CA ASP A 321 21.33 -5.84 36.41
C ASP A 321 21.74 -5.00 37.65
N GLY A 322 21.50 -3.69 37.60
CA GLY A 322 21.92 -2.68 38.57
C GLY A 322 23.28 -2.08 38.28
N GLU A 323 24.08 -2.67 37.39
CA GLU A 323 25.41 -2.20 36.97
C GLU A 323 25.47 -1.93 35.47
N ARG A 324 25.06 -2.89 34.66
CA ARG A 324 25.09 -2.81 33.19
C ARG A 324 23.72 -3.06 32.58
N PRO A 325 23.43 -2.52 31.38
CA PRO A 325 22.21 -2.85 30.65
C PRO A 325 22.26 -4.30 30.13
N VAL A 326 21.14 -5.00 30.24
CA VAL A 326 20.93 -6.39 29.81
C VAL A 326 19.87 -6.53 28.71
N ALA A 327 18.96 -5.54 28.55
CA ALA A 327 17.98 -5.52 27.46
C ALA A 327 17.48 -4.11 27.17
N LEU A 328 17.03 -3.87 25.90
CA LEU A 328 16.16 -2.77 25.53
C LEU A 328 14.74 -3.12 25.93
N ALA A 329 14.18 -2.37 26.88
CA ALA A 329 12.87 -2.62 27.47
C ALA A 329 11.75 -2.71 26.41
N GLY A 330 11.15 -3.89 26.29
CA GLY A 330 10.05 -4.17 25.36
C GLY A 330 10.42 -4.25 23.87
N VAL A 331 11.70 -4.23 23.52
CA VAL A 331 12.16 -4.26 22.12
C VAL A 331 13.01 -5.49 21.82
N MET A 332 14.18 -5.63 22.48
CA MET A 332 15.13 -6.70 22.20
C MET A 332 16.08 -6.94 23.37
N GLY A 333 16.38 -8.20 23.64
CA GLY A 333 17.39 -8.61 24.63
C GLY A 333 18.80 -8.16 24.25
N GLY A 334 19.71 -8.24 25.23
CA GLY A 334 21.13 -7.99 25.03
C GLY A 334 21.90 -9.29 24.78
N MET A 335 23.00 -9.19 24.03
CA MET A 335 23.85 -10.31 23.64
C MET A 335 24.49 -11.01 24.84
N ASP A 336 24.81 -10.27 25.92
CA ASP A 336 25.55 -10.80 27.08
C ASP A 336 24.66 -11.46 28.15
N SER A 337 23.36 -11.58 27.92
CA SER A 337 22.37 -12.10 28.88
C SER A 337 21.42 -13.13 28.26
N GLU A 338 21.73 -13.61 27.04
CA GLU A 338 20.93 -14.61 26.34
C GLU A 338 21.07 -16.01 26.96
N ILE A 339 20.12 -16.86 26.61
CA ILE A 339 20.14 -18.30 27.02
C ILE A 339 21.08 -19.05 26.09
N GLU A 340 22.16 -19.59 26.67
CA GLU A 340 23.13 -20.43 25.99
C GLU A 340 22.93 -21.92 26.32
N ASP A 341 23.67 -22.81 25.65
CA ASP A 341 23.55 -24.27 25.84
C ASP A 341 23.89 -24.75 27.24
N ASP A 342 24.69 -23.98 28.00
CA ASP A 342 25.15 -24.27 29.37
C ASP A 342 24.40 -23.49 30.46
N THR A 343 23.37 -22.71 30.09
CA THR A 343 22.51 -22.02 31.06
C THR A 343 21.80 -23.02 31.97
N VAL A 344 21.88 -22.78 33.27
CA VAL A 344 21.32 -23.65 34.33
C VAL A 344 20.18 -23.00 35.08
N ASP A 345 20.32 -21.71 35.41
CA ASP A 345 19.31 -20.97 36.18
C ASP A 345 18.75 -19.83 35.30
N VAL A 346 17.44 -19.73 35.21
CA VAL A 346 16.72 -18.80 34.32
C VAL A 346 15.88 -17.84 35.13
N MET A 347 15.95 -16.54 34.80
CA MET A 347 14.99 -15.56 35.25
C MET A 347 13.96 -15.31 34.11
N VAL A 348 12.69 -15.57 34.38
CA VAL A 348 11.58 -15.30 33.50
C VAL A 348 11.03 -13.91 33.81
N GLU A 349 11.01 -13.05 32.77
CA GLU A 349 10.40 -11.73 32.80
C GLU A 349 9.01 -11.77 32.14
N SER A 350 8.02 -11.18 32.83
CA SER A 350 6.70 -10.84 32.24
C SER A 350 6.37 -9.42 32.66
N ALA A 351 6.48 -8.48 31.71
CA ALA A 351 6.37 -7.06 32.00
C ALA A 351 5.33 -6.35 31.11
N CYS A 352 4.89 -5.18 31.54
CA CYS A 352 4.06 -4.26 30.76
C CYS A 352 4.82 -2.95 30.58
N PHE A 353 5.46 -2.77 29.42
CA PHE A 353 6.17 -1.54 29.11
C PHE A 353 5.27 -0.50 28.50
N ASN A 354 5.63 0.79 28.68
CA ASN A 354 4.86 1.90 28.14
C ASN A 354 4.84 1.89 26.61
N ALA A 355 3.63 1.85 26.03
CA ALA A 355 3.42 1.71 24.60
C ALA A 355 4.09 2.81 23.78
N GLY A 356 3.98 4.08 24.23
CA GLY A 356 4.58 5.22 23.53
C GLY A 356 6.10 5.16 23.53
N ARG A 357 6.71 4.83 24.67
CA ARG A 357 8.17 4.72 24.81
C ARG A 357 8.72 3.56 23.97
N THR A 358 8.08 2.39 24.00
CA THR A 358 8.46 1.24 23.18
C THR A 358 8.36 1.55 21.70
N SER A 359 7.27 2.19 21.27
CA SER A 359 7.09 2.59 19.88
C SER A 359 8.15 3.58 19.40
N HIS A 360 8.53 4.58 20.20
CA HIS A 360 9.62 5.49 19.88
C HIS A 360 10.95 4.74 19.76
N THR A 361 11.32 3.95 20.75
CA THR A 361 12.57 3.17 20.74
C THR A 361 12.67 2.26 19.52
N SER A 362 11.59 1.52 19.21
CA SER A 362 11.53 0.62 18.06
C SER A 362 11.72 1.35 16.72
N ARG A 363 11.08 2.50 16.54
CA ARG A 363 11.18 3.31 15.30
C ARG A 363 12.52 3.99 15.14
N ASP A 364 13.01 4.64 16.19
CA ASP A 364 14.25 5.41 16.15
C ASP A 364 15.46 4.50 15.89
N LEU A 365 15.44 3.29 16.46
CA LEU A 365 16.46 2.28 16.20
C LEU A 365 16.17 1.41 14.97
N SER A 366 15.01 1.58 14.32
CA SER A 366 14.55 0.72 13.22
C SER A 366 14.53 -0.78 13.59
N LEU A 367 14.15 -1.08 14.85
CA LEU A 367 14.06 -2.41 15.43
C LEU A 367 12.61 -2.78 15.68
N ILE A 368 12.01 -3.49 14.73
CA ILE A 368 10.64 -4.01 14.87
C ILE A 368 10.71 -5.48 15.25
N SER A 369 10.15 -5.84 16.40
CA SER A 369 10.06 -7.22 16.89
C SER A 369 8.62 -7.59 17.21
N ASP A 370 8.33 -8.91 17.29
CA ASP A 370 7.02 -9.39 17.75
C ASP A 370 6.65 -8.89 19.14
N ALA A 371 7.64 -8.68 20.00
CA ALA A 371 7.45 -8.08 21.33
C ALA A 371 7.11 -6.59 21.22
N SER A 372 7.88 -5.80 20.46
CA SER A 372 7.66 -4.36 20.31
C SER A 372 6.28 -4.04 19.69
N ILE A 373 5.83 -4.84 18.69
CA ILE A 373 4.50 -4.72 18.07
C ILE A 373 3.39 -4.90 19.10
N ARG A 374 3.55 -5.80 20.07
CA ARG A 374 2.57 -6.04 21.14
C ARG A 374 2.60 -4.94 22.19
N PHE A 375 3.79 -4.58 22.68
CA PHE A 375 3.92 -3.50 23.68
C PHE A 375 3.46 -2.14 23.15
N GLU A 376 3.78 -1.75 21.90
CA GLU A 376 3.35 -0.48 21.35
C GLU A 376 1.82 -0.35 21.20
N ARG A 377 1.09 -1.47 21.21
CA ARG A 377 -0.37 -1.55 21.15
C ARG A 377 -1.04 -1.76 22.49
N GLN A 378 -0.28 -1.81 23.56
CA GLN A 378 -0.66 -2.13 24.94
C GLN A 378 -0.95 -3.62 25.17
N VAL A 379 -0.24 -4.20 26.11
CA VAL A 379 -0.50 -5.55 26.63
C VAL A 379 -1.35 -5.49 27.91
N ASP A 380 -1.97 -6.61 28.28
CA ASP A 380 -2.76 -6.72 29.51
C ASP A 380 -1.87 -6.71 30.77
N GLU A 381 -1.85 -5.58 31.48
CA GLU A 381 -1.06 -5.45 32.69
C GLU A 381 -1.51 -6.41 33.82
N THR A 382 -2.76 -6.87 33.78
CA THR A 382 -3.28 -7.77 34.81
C THR A 382 -2.84 -9.22 34.62
N GLY A 383 -2.57 -9.63 33.37
CA GLY A 383 -2.19 -11.00 33.04
C GLY A 383 -0.72 -11.39 33.32
N CYS A 384 0.14 -10.42 33.64
CA CYS A 384 1.60 -10.66 33.74
C CYS A 384 1.97 -11.82 34.67
N VAL A 385 1.35 -11.96 35.85
CA VAL A 385 1.65 -13.04 36.83
C VAL A 385 1.22 -14.40 36.29
N ASP A 386 -0.01 -14.49 35.73
CA ASP A 386 -0.53 -15.75 35.23
C ASP A 386 0.30 -16.27 34.04
N VAL A 387 0.71 -15.36 33.16
CA VAL A 387 1.57 -15.71 32.02
C VAL A 387 2.97 -16.12 32.44
N ALA A 388 3.56 -15.46 33.44
CA ALA A 388 4.83 -15.92 34.07
C ALA A 388 4.70 -17.33 34.64
N ASN A 389 3.57 -17.63 35.33
CA ASN A 389 3.30 -18.96 35.87
C ASN A 389 3.19 -20.03 34.78
N VAL A 390 2.48 -19.75 33.70
CA VAL A 390 2.35 -20.64 32.52
C VAL A 390 3.71 -20.92 31.91
N THR A 391 4.55 -19.89 31.77
CA THR A 391 5.89 -20.01 31.22
C THR A 391 6.77 -20.90 32.11
N CYS A 392 6.77 -20.65 33.42
CA CYS A 392 7.51 -21.48 34.38
C CYS A 392 7.02 -22.93 34.38
N ALA A 393 5.71 -23.17 34.29
CA ALA A 393 5.15 -24.52 34.22
C ALA A 393 5.60 -25.27 32.95
N LEU A 394 5.69 -24.58 31.79
CA LEU A 394 6.25 -25.18 30.59
C LEU A 394 7.75 -25.45 30.69
N ILE A 395 8.51 -24.57 31.31
CA ILE A 395 9.95 -24.79 31.57
C ILE A 395 10.14 -26.00 32.49
N GLU A 396 9.34 -26.11 33.58
CA GLU A 396 9.34 -27.29 34.46
C GLU A 396 9.08 -28.58 33.68
N GLU A 397 8.09 -28.57 32.79
CA GLU A 397 7.68 -29.75 32.03
C GLU A 397 8.67 -30.12 30.92
N ILE A 398 9.17 -29.18 30.17
CA ILE A 398 9.92 -29.40 28.92
C ILE A 398 11.43 -29.41 29.19
N ALA A 399 11.93 -28.48 30.01
CA ALA A 399 13.35 -28.35 30.33
C ALA A 399 13.74 -29.00 31.64
N GLY A 400 12.80 -29.58 32.40
CA GLY A 400 13.06 -30.27 33.68
C GLY A 400 13.48 -29.33 34.81
N GLY A 401 13.14 -28.03 34.69
CA GLY A 401 13.52 -27.01 35.68
C GLY A 401 12.76 -27.14 37.01
N GLU A 402 13.33 -26.57 38.06
CA GLU A 402 12.75 -26.46 39.40
C GLU A 402 12.30 -25.02 39.64
N VAL A 403 10.97 -24.80 39.74
CA VAL A 403 10.39 -23.45 39.92
C VAL A 403 10.65 -23.00 41.37
N ALA A 404 11.28 -21.83 41.55
CA ALA A 404 11.48 -21.20 42.84
C ALA A 404 10.15 -20.74 43.46
N PRO A 405 9.94 -20.85 44.81
CA PRO A 405 8.76 -20.35 45.46
C PRO A 405 8.58 -18.85 45.28
N GLY A 406 7.33 -18.42 45.07
CA GLY A 406 6.97 -17.00 44.94
C GLY A 406 7.44 -16.33 43.66
N TYR A 407 7.28 -15.03 43.60
CA TYR A 407 7.69 -14.18 42.50
C TYR A 407 7.89 -12.75 42.99
N VAL A 408 8.65 -11.93 42.23
CA VAL A 408 8.71 -10.48 42.45
C VAL A 408 7.72 -9.82 41.53
N ASP A 409 6.86 -8.95 42.06
CA ASP A 409 5.83 -8.19 41.33
C ASP A 409 5.90 -6.72 41.75
N VAL A 410 6.28 -5.87 40.81
CA VAL A 410 6.31 -4.41 40.98
C VAL A 410 5.23 -3.79 40.13
N PHE A 411 4.16 -3.29 40.75
CA PHE A 411 3.00 -2.72 40.09
C PHE A 411 2.64 -1.37 40.75
N PRO A 412 3.35 -0.26 40.38
CA PRO A 412 3.26 1.01 41.09
C PRO A 412 1.86 1.66 41.03
N ALA A 413 1.19 1.54 39.87
CA ALA A 413 -0.07 2.25 39.60
C ALA A 413 -1.09 1.36 38.88
N PRO A 414 -1.74 0.40 39.55
CA PRO A 414 -2.77 -0.44 38.96
C PRO A 414 -3.90 0.40 38.37
N LYS A 415 -4.27 0.14 37.12
CA LYS A 415 -5.39 0.81 36.46
C LYS A 415 -6.71 0.21 36.91
N THR A 416 -7.69 1.06 37.19
CA THR A 416 -9.07 0.65 37.44
C THR A 416 -9.86 0.73 36.14
N ILE A 417 -10.68 -0.28 35.90
CA ILE A 417 -11.56 -0.32 34.72
C ILE A 417 -12.98 0.04 35.20
N ASP A 418 -13.47 1.16 34.75
CA ASP A 418 -14.81 1.64 35.11
C ASP A 418 -15.91 0.95 34.28
N SER A 419 -17.05 0.68 34.95
CA SER A 419 -18.25 0.22 34.27
C SER A 419 -18.87 1.34 33.43
N ILE A 420 -19.24 1.01 32.19
CA ILE A 420 -19.77 1.93 31.20
C ILE A 420 -21.28 1.70 31.07
N LYS A 421 -22.08 2.76 31.17
CA LYS A 421 -23.51 2.68 30.89
C LYS A 421 -23.75 2.61 29.38
N LEU A 422 -24.30 1.50 28.91
CA LEU A 422 -24.72 1.28 27.53
C LEU A 422 -26.24 1.44 27.42
N ARG A 423 -26.65 2.51 26.76
CA ARG A 423 -28.09 2.83 26.62
C ARG A 423 -28.68 2.16 25.39
N LEU A 424 -29.68 1.30 25.53
CA LEU A 424 -30.35 0.61 24.43
C LEU A 424 -30.83 1.57 23.33
N ALA A 425 -31.48 2.68 23.74
CA ALA A 425 -31.94 3.68 22.79
C ALA A 425 -30.78 4.34 22.00
N ARG A 426 -29.59 4.43 22.59
CA ARG A 426 -28.38 4.95 21.92
C ARG A 426 -27.83 3.95 20.93
N VAL A 427 -27.82 2.68 21.27
CA VAL A 427 -27.44 1.58 20.33
C VAL A 427 -28.31 1.67 19.08
N HIS A 428 -29.64 1.66 19.25
CA HIS A 428 -30.57 1.74 18.12
C HIS A 428 -30.41 3.01 17.30
N ALA A 429 -30.17 4.16 17.94
CA ALA A 429 -30.02 5.44 17.27
C ALA A 429 -28.72 5.52 16.43
N ILE A 430 -27.64 4.95 16.92
CA ILE A 430 -26.34 4.94 16.22
C ILE A 430 -26.33 3.89 15.13
N CYS A 431 -26.78 2.66 15.42
CA CYS A 431 -26.82 1.57 14.44
C CYS A 431 -27.87 1.78 13.36
N GLY A 432 -28.89 2.61 13.61
CA GLY A 432 -30.00 2.79 12.68
C GLY A 432 -30.87 1.53 12.52
N ALA A 433 -30.82 0.63 13.50
CA ALA A 433 -31.54 -0.65 13.51
C ALA A 433 -31.95 -1.02 14.95
N ASP A 434 -33.02 -1.76 15.08
CA ASP A 434 -33.47 -2.31 16.35
C ASP A 434 -32.72 -3.64 16.61
N ILE A 435 -31.72 -3.60 17.47
CA ILE A 435 -30.93 -4.75 17.88
C ILE A 435 -31.50 -5.29 19.20
N GLU A 436 -31.77 -6.60 19.21
CA GLU A 436 -32.37 -7.25 20.38
C GLU A 436 -31.45 -7.18 21.61
N PRO A 437 -32.01 -6.85 22.81
CA PRO A 437 -31.22 -6.73 24.05
C PRO A 437 -30.42 -7.98 24.39
N ASP A 438 -31.00 -9.17 24.14
CA ASP A 438 -30.34 -10.45 24.39
C ASP A 438 -29.13 -10.69 23.47
N PHE A 439 -29.16 -10.16 22.26
CA PHE A 439 -28.01 -10.18 21.37
C PHE A 439 -26.89 -9.28 21.88
N ILE A 440 -27.22 -8.06 22.34
CA ILE A 440 -26.25 -7.11 22.90
C ILE A 440 -25.52 -7.71 24.08
N GLU A 441 -26.28 -8.24 25.06
CA GLU A 441 -25.71 -8.89 26.25
C GLU A 441 -24.78 -10.06 25.86
N ARG A 442 -25.29 -10.98 25.04
CA ARG A 442 -24.53 -12.16 24.63
C ARG A 442 -23.26 -11.79 23.88
N SER A 443 -23.34 -10.86 22.91
CA SER A 443 -22.18 -10.44 22.12
C SER A 443 -21.06 -9.86 22.98
N LEU A 444 -21.39 -8.95 23.91
CA LEU A 444 -20.41 -8.33 24.79
C LEU A 444 -19.85 -9.35 25.81
N THR A 445 -20.69 -10.26 26.34
CA THR A 445 -20.23 -11.34 27.23
C THR A 445 -19.26 -12.28 26.50
N ARG A 446 -19.50 -12.63 25.23
CA ARG A 446 -18.59 -13.44 24.40
C ARG A 446 -17.23 -12.78 24.18
N LEU A 447 -17.19 -11.46 24.12
CA LEU A 447 -15.95 -10.69 24.04
C LEU A 447 -15.21 -10.54 25.39
N GLY A 448 -15.77 -11.11 26.48
CA GLY A 448 -15.16 -11.09 27.80
C GLY A 448 -15.63 -9.93 28.69
N CYS A 449 -16.59 -9.12 28.25
CA CYS A 449 -17.16 -8.07 29.11
C CYS A 449 -18.06 -8.67 30.19
N THR A 450 -18.04 -8.07 31.38
CA THR A 450 -19.07 -8.29 32.40
C THR A 450 -20.27 -7.39 32.10
N VAL A 451 -21.45 -7.98 31.91
CA VAL A 451 -22.67 -7.25 31.50
C VAL A 451 -23.74 -7.44 32.53
N GLU A 452 -24.25 -6.33 33.09
CA GLU A 452 -25.37 -6.32 34.05
C GLU A 452 -26.53 -5.50 33.46
N ARG A 453 -27.76 -6.01 33.53
CA ARG A 453 -28.96 -5.27 33.06
C ARG A 453 -29.35 -4.20 34.06
N ASP A 454 -29.52 -2.95 33.59
CA ASP A 454 -30.03 -1.80 34.32
C ASP A 454 -31.37 -1.34 33.69
N GLY A 455 -32.42 -2.03 33.99
CA GLY A 455 -33.75 -1.81 33.42
C GLY A 455 -33.78 -2.13 31.91
N LYS A 456 -33.76 -1.11 31.05
CA LYS A 456 -33.66 -1.25 29.59
C LYS A 456 -32.25 -1.11 29.07
N ASP A 457 -31.36 -0.57 29.90
CA ASP A 457 -29.97 -0.30 29.60
C ASP A 457 -29.07 -1.38 30.18
N PHE A 458 -27.78 -1.24 29.99
CA PHE A 458 -26.77 -2.17 30.50
C PHE A 458 -25.64 -1.39 31.21
N MET A 459 -25.10 -2.00 32.27
CA MET A 459 -23.79 -1.63 32.82
C MET A 459 -22.77 -2.66 32.34
N VAL A 460 -21.78 -2.20 31.62
CA VAL A 460 -20.79 -3.05 30.97
C VAL A 460 -19.40 -2.72 31.49
N THR A 461 -18.71 -3.70 32.03
CA THR A 461 -17.31 -3.59 32.44
C THR A 461 -16.43 -4.31 31.41
N PRO A 462 -15.64 -3.59 30.60
CA PRO A 462 -14.69 -4.20 29.68
C PRO A 462 -13.63 -5.03 30.39
N PRO A 463 -13.08 -6.07 29.77
CA PRO A 463 -11.93 -6.79 30.34
C PRO A 463 -10.63 -5.98 30.16
N SER A 464 -9.61 -6.26 30.96
CA SER A 464 -8.33 -5.55 30.97
C SER A 464 -7.56 -5.63 29.65
N PHE A 465 -7.71 -6.72 28.92
CA PHE A 465 -7.08 -6.91 27.60
C PHE A 465 -7.77 -6.15 26.44
N ARG A 466 -8.84 -5.34 26.72
CA ARG A 466 -9.53 -4.50 25.75
C ARG A 466 -9.39 -3.01 26.10
N PRO A 467 -8.18 -2.43 25.94
CA PRO A 467 -7.93 -1.02 26.24
C PRO A 467 -8.66 -0.06 25.28
N ASP A 468 -9.17 -0.57 24.18
CA ASP A 468 -9.91 0.15 23.14
C ASP A 468 -11.40 0.41 23.49
N LEU A 469 -11.92 -0.13 24.60
CA LEU A 469 -13.31 -0.01 25.01
C LEU A 469 -13.55 0.99 26.19
N PRO A 470 -13.05 2.24 26.15
CA PRO A 470 -13.24 3.18 27.26
C PRO A 470 -14.59 3.92 27.24
N ARG A 471 -15.39 3.83 26.19
CA ARG A 471 -16.62 4.65 26.02
C ARG A 471 -17.81 3.84 25.52
N GLU A 472 -19.03 4.38 25.75
CA GLU A 472 -20.27 3.79 25.25
C GLU A 472 -20.26 3.52 23.73
N ILE A 473 -19.64 4.40 22.95
CA ILE A 473 -19.61 4.25 21.50
C ILE A 473 -18.77 3.06 21.05
N ASP A 474 -17.71 2.74 21.79
CA ASP A 474 -16.82 1.62 21.49
C ASP A 474 -17.57 0.28 21.73
N LEU A 475 -18.40 0.22 22.77
CA LEU A 475 -19.29 -0.93 22.99
C LEU A 475 -20.37 -1.06 21.90
N ILE A 476 -20.90 0.06 21.39
CA ILE A 476 -21.85 0.07 20.27
C ILE A 476 -21.20 -0.48 19.00
N GLU A 477 -19.95 -0.13 18.76
CA GLU A 477 -19.18 -0.66 17.63
C GLU A 477 -19.04 -2.18 17.69
N GLU A 478 -18.69 -2.72 18.87
CA GLU A 478 -18.60 -4.17 19.09
C GLU A 478 -19.91 -4.90 18.78
N VAL A 479 -21.01 -4.35 19.29
CA VAL A 479 -22.33 -4.90 19.03
C VAL A 479 -22.66 -4.85 17.53
N LEU A 480 -22.40 -3.74 16.86
CA LEU A 480 -22.74 -3.54 15.45
C LEU A 480 -21.93 -4.44 14.52
N ARG A 481 -20.61 -4.56 14.74
CA ARG A 481 -19.75 -5.41 13.91
C ARG A 481 -20.13 -6.89 13.99
N LEU A 482 -20.45 -7.41 15.20
CA LEU A 482 -20.92 -8.78 15.39
C LEU A 482 -22.34 -8.99 14.84
N TRP A 483 -23.23 -8.02 15.03
CA TRP A 483 -24.58 -8.07 14.47
C TRP A 483 -24.56 -8.07 12.93
N GLY A 484 -23.63 -7.35 12.34
CA GLY A 484 -23.34 -7.30 10.91
C GLY A 484 -23.79 -6.02 10.24
N MET A 485 -22.83 -5.20 9.83
CA MET A 485 -23.07 -3.92 9.14
C MET A 485 -23.89 -4.05 7.85
N GLY A 486 -23.78 -5.20 7.16
CA GLY A 486 -24.56 -5.47 5.95
C GLY A 486 -26.08 -5.56 6.16
N ARG A 487 -26.55 -5.67 7.42
CA ARG A 487 -27.97 -5.64 7.77
C ARG A 487 -28.53 -4.21 7.89
N VAL A 488 -27.64 -3.19 7.94
CA VAL A 488 -28.06 -1.79 8.03
C VAL A 488 -28.52 -1.31 6.66
N THR A 489 -29.75 -0.83 6.59
CA THR A 489 -30.28 -0.28 5.33
C THR A 489 -29.58 1.01 4.97
N ALA A 490 -29.02 1.08 3.78
CA ALA A 490 -28.44 2.31 3.24
C ALA A 490 -29.52 3.35 3.01
N THR A 491 -29.36 4.53 3.62
CA THR A 491 -30.28 5.67 3.46
C THR A 491 -29.55 6.90 2.97
N ILE A 492 -30.27 7.75 2.22
CA ILE A 492 -29.75 9.06 1.84
C ILE A 492 -30.00 10.05 2.97
N PRO A 493 -28.99 10.77 3.48
CA PRO A 493 -29.18 11.78 4.49
C PRO A 493 -30.21 12.82 4.05
N ALA A 494 -31.30 12.97 4.80
CA ALA A 494 -32.31 13.96 4.54
C ALA A 494 -31.90 15.30 5.15
N ALA A 495 -31.26 16.16 4.40
CA ALA A 495 -30.97 17.53 4.80
C ALA A 495 -32.04 18.46 4.26
N LYS A 496 -32.84 19.07 5.14
CA LYS A 496 -33.94 20.02 4.78
C LYS A 496 -33.43 21.26 4.04
N ASN A 497 -32.16 21.62 4.16
CA ASN A 497 -31.63 22.90 3.69
C ASN A 497 -30.35 22.80 2.83
N HIS A 498 -29.98 21.63 2.35
CA HIS A 498 -28.79 21.46 1.51
C HIS A 498 -29.19 20.95 0.13
N ILE A 499 -29.27 21.88 -0.82
CA ILE A 499 -29.24 21.52 -2.23
C ILE A 499 -27.76 21.39 -2.59
N GLY A 500 -27.30 20.18 -2.83
CA GLY A 500 -25.94 19.93 -3.31
C GLY A 500 -25.73 20.66 -4.65
N GLY A 501 -24.59 21.30 -4.80
CA GLY A 501 -24.25 21.99 -6.03
C GLY A 501 -22.74 22.23 -6.15
N LEU A 502 -22.26 22.26 -7.37
CA LEU A 502 -20.87 22.58 -7.63
C LEU A 502 -20.64 24.08 -7.43
N THR A 503 -19.49 24.42 -6.84
CA THR A 503 -19.02 25.81 -6.83
C THR A 503 -18.77 26.31 -8.24
N ARG A 504 -18.65 27.62 -8.42
CA ARG A 504 -18.31 28.22 -9.73
C ARG A 504 -16.98 27.69 -10.25
N GLU A 505 -16.00 27.57 -9.38
CA GLU A 505 -14.70 27.01 -9.73
C GLU A 505 -14.80 25.56 -10.22
N GLN A 506 -15.49 24.69 -9.47
CA GLN A 506 -15.69 23.29 -9.87
C GLN A 506 -16.44 23.17 -11.21
N LYS A 507 -17.47 23.99 -11.45
CA LYS A 507 -18.22 24.00 -12.73
C LYS A 507 -17.31 24.40 -13.89
N LEU A 508 -16.51 25.44 -13.73
CA LEU A 508 -15.61 25.92 -14.78
C LEU A 508 -14.45 24.98 -15.02
N THR A 509 -13.88 24.38 -13.98
CA THR A 509 -12.84 23.34 -14.11
C THR A 509 -13.35 22.13 -14.91
N ARG A 510 -14.54 21.62 -14.59
CA ARG A 510 -15.17 20.55 -15.38
C ARG A 510 -15.45 20.96 -16.81
N LYS A 511 -15.94 22.21 -17.02
CA LYS A 511 -16.16 22.75 -18.37
C LYS A 511 -14.88 22.84 -19.19
N VAL A 512 -13.74 23.21 -18.59
CA VAL A 512 -12.42 23.20 -19.25
C VAL A 512 -12.11 21.79 -19.76
N GLY A 513 -12.25 20.76 -18.91
CA GLY A 513 -12.05 19.37 -19.32
C GLY A 513 -13.00 18.91 -20.43
N GLU A 514 -14.29 19.27 -20.34
CA GLU A 514 -15.28 18.97 -21.38
C GLU A 514 -14.90 19.58 -22.73
N ILE A 515 -14.47 20.85 -22.76
CA ILE A 515 -14.04 21.54 -23.99
C ILE A 515 -12.80 20.86 -24.56
N LEU A 516 -11.79 20.55 -23.75
CA LEU A 516 -10.56 19.93 -24.24
C LEU A 516 -10.80 18.51 -24.78
N ARG A 517 -11.66 17.73 -24.13
CA ARG A 517 -12.11 16.43 -24.68
C ARG A 517 -12.88 16.59 -25.99
N ALA A 518 -13.75 17.59 -26.09
CA ALA A 518 -14.45 17.89 -27.32
C ALA A 518 -13.51 18.34 -28.46
N CYS A 519 -12.38 18.96 -28.10
CA CYS A 519 -11.28 19.26 -29.01
C CYS A 519 -10.39 18.03 -29.32
N GLY A 520 -10.73 16.83 -28.87
CA GLY A 520 -10.03 15.58 -29.19
C GLY A 520 -8.81 15.26 -28.32
N LEU A 521 -8.66 15.87 -27.12
CA LEU A 521 -7.62 15.50 -26.18
C LEU A 521 -8.17 14.48 -25.15
N ASN A 522 -7.31 13.60 -24.68
CA ASN A 522 -7.60 12.68 -23.58
C ASN A 522 -7.08 13.27 -22.27
N GLU A 523 -7.86 13.08 -21.21
CA GLU A 523 -7.44 13.48 -19.87
C GLU A 523 -6.38 12.54 -19.34
N THR A 524 -5.34 13.09 -18.72
CA THR A 524 -4.32 12.34 -18.01
C THR A 524 -4.06 12.96 -16.65
N THR A 525 -3.51 12.17 -15.76
CA THR A 525 -3.03 12.61 -14.45
C THR A 525 -1.59 12.14 -14.28
N THR A 526 -0.67 13.07 -14.18
CA THR A 526 0.73 12.79 -13.91
C THR A 526 1.04 13.00 -12.42
N PHE A 527 2.17 12.47 -11.95
CA PHE A 527 2.56 12.63 -10.56
C PHE A 527 2.74 14.10 -10.17
N GLY A 528 2.34 14.45 -8.96
CA GLY A 528 2.60 15.76 -8.36
C GLY A 528 4.08 16.00 -8.02
N PHE A 529 4.90 14.95 -8.13
CA PHE A 529 6.33 14.94 -7.86
C PHE A 529 7.13 15.10 -9.15
N ALA A 530 8.34 15.63 -9.03
CA ALA A 530 9.26 15.89 -10.13
C ALA A 530 10.70 15.55 -9.70
N ALA A 531 11.56 15.29 -10.67
CA ALA A 531 12.98 15.18 -10.44
C ALA A 531 13.63 16.57 -10.31
N PRO A 532 14.70 16.70 -9.52
CA PRO A 532 15.54 17.89 -9.54
C PRO A 532 16.03 18.19 -10.96
N GLY A 533 15.86 19.42 -11.40
CA GLY A 533 16.34 19.85 -12.74
C GLY A 533 15.42 19.49 -13.90
N ASP A 534 14.21 18.98 -13.69
CA ASP A 534 13.25 18.65 -14.76
C ASP A 534 12.89 19.84 -15.66
N LEU A 535 12.79 21.04 -15.08
CA LEU A 535 12.55 22.26 -15.85
C LEU A 535 13.77 22.65 -16.68
N GLU A 536 14.94 22.65 -16.08
CA GLU A 536 16.21 22.97 -16.72
C GLU A 536 16.52 21.97 -17.86
N LYS A 537 16.19 20.70 -17.67
CA LYS A 537 16.36 19.63 -18.68
C LYS A 537 15.66 19.96 -19.98
N ILE A 538 14.50 20.59 -19.93
CA ILE A 538 13.76 21.02 -21.13
C ILE A 538 14.05 22.47 -21.51
N GLY A 539 14.97 23.18 -20.83
CA GLY A 539 15.29 24.59 -21.08
C GLY A 539 14.21 25.57 -20.60
N MET A 540 13.36 25.14 -19.65
CA MET A 540 12.34 26.03 -19.08
C MET A 540 12.91 26.80 -17.87
N SER A 541 12.78 28.12 -17.92
CA SER A 541 13.25 28.99 -16.82
C SER A 541 12.50 28.73 -15.52
N THR A 542 13.23 28.72 -14.43
CA THR A 542 12.69 28.67 -13.07
C THR A 542 12.36 30.05 -12.49
N GLU A 543 12.71 31.13 -13.21
CA GLU A 543 12.43 32.49 -12.77
C GLU A 543 10.92 32.73 -12.62
N GLY A 544 10.52 33.29 -11.51
CA GLY A 544 9.11 33.55 -11.17
C GLY A 544 8.30 32.33 -10.73
N ARG A 545 8.92 31.12 -10.69
CA ARG A 545 8.24 29.87 -10.29
C ARG A 545 8.47 29.48 -8.82
N GLY A 546 9.10 30.36 -8.01
CA GLY A 546 9.45 30.08 -6.63
C GLY A 546 10.61 29.07 -6.48
N CYS A 547 11.04 28.84 -5.26
CA CYS A 547 12.02 27.80 -4.96
C CYS A 547 11.37 26.39 -5.04
N PRO A 548 12.17 25.33 -5.26
CA PRO A 548 11.68 23.96 -5.18
C PRO A 548 11.08 23.64 -3.79
N VAL A 549 10.02 22.85 -3.78
CA VAL A 549 9.50 22.23 -2.55
C VAL A 549 10.05 20.83 -2.49
N VAL A 550 11.04 20.61 -1.66
CA VAL A 550 11.75 19.35 -1.53
C VAL A 550 11.06 18.46 -0.50
N LEU A 551 10.86 17.17 -0.82
CA LEU A 551 10.31 16.18 0.11
C LEU A 551 11.38 15.75 1.11
N MET A 552 10.99 15.55 2.35
CA MET A 552 11.88 15.13 3.43
C MET A 552 12.29 13.65 3.29
N ASN A 553 11.38 12.81 2.79
CA ASN A 553 11.54 11.37 2.65
C ASN A 553 11.01 10.88 1.27
N PRO A 554 11.66 11.23 0.15
CA PRO A 554 11.22 10.79 -1.17
C PRO A 554 11.34 9.27 -1.31
N LEU A 555 10.41 8.65 -2.05
CA LEU A 555 10.43 7.21 -2.33
C LEU A 555 11.52 6.83 -3.33
N VAL A 556 11.74 7.67 -4.34
CA VAL A 556 12.75 7.47 -5.39
C VAL A 556 13.42 8.82 -5.73
N ALA A 557 14.63 8.77 -6.24
CA ALA A 557 15.44 9.95 -6.56
C ALA A 557 14.79 10.87 -7.61
N GLU A 558 13.98 10.31 -8.50
CA GLU A 558 13.28 11.03 -9.56
C GLU A 558 12.00 11.74 -9.08
N GLN A 559 11.64 11.62 -7.80
CA GLN A 559 10.41 12.19 -7.22
C GLN A 559 10.70 12.93 -5.91
N THR A 560 11.74 13.76 -5.90
CA THR A 560 12.21 14.45 -4.69
C THR A 560 11.66 15.86 -4.52
N GLU A 561 11.08 16.46 -5.57
CA GLU A 561 10.49 17.78 -5.54
C GLU A 561 9.01 17.77 -5.91
N MET A 562 8.26 18.80 -5.51
CA MET A 562 6.93 19.04 -6.02
C MET A 562 7.00 19.79 -7.36
N ARG A 563 6.14 19.42 -8.32
CA ARG A 563 6.11 19.99 -9.66
C ARG A 563 5.77 21.47 -9.69
N ARG A 564 6.47 22.24 -10.51
CA ARG A 564 6.27 23.69 -10.76
C ARG A 564 5.73 24.00 -12.17
N SER A 565 5.49 22.98 -13.01
CA SER A 565 4.83 22.99 -14.31
C SER A 565 4.24 21.61 -14.57
N LEU A 566 3.17 21.53 -15.36
CA LEU A 566 2.60 20.25 -15.84
C LEU A 566 3.36 19.70 -17.05
N LEU A 567 4.13 20.53 -17.75
CA LEU A 567 4.76 20.18 -19.01
C LEU A 567 5.74 19.01 -18.94
N PRO A 568 6.67 18.93 -17.95
CA PRO A 568 7.61 17.80 -17.88
C PRO A 568 6.90 16.44 -17.79
N GLY A 569 5.91 16.30 -16.91
CA GLY A 569 5.14 15.06 -16.77
C GLY A 569 4.37 14.67 -18.03
N LEU A 570 3.79 15.66 -18.72
CA LEU A 570 3.12 15.44 -19.99
C LEU A 570 4.10 15.02 -21.10
N LEU A 571 5.30 15.61 -21.15
CA LEU A 571 6.35 15.20 -22.09
C LEU A 571 6.87 13.78 -21.79
N GLN A 572 7.02 13.41 -20.53
CA GLN A 572 7.35 12.02 -20.13
C GLN A 572 6.28 11.04 -20.64
N SER A 573 5.00 11.42 -20.51
CA SER A 573 3.89 10.61 -21.04
C SER A 573 3.93 10.48 -22.56
N VAL A 574 4.30 11.52 -23.29
CA VAL A 574 4.50 11.46 -24.76
C VAL A 574 5.64 10.52 -25.09
N ALA A 575 6.81 10.68 -24.45
CA ALA A 575 7.98 9.83 -24.66
C ALA A 575 7.67 8.36 -24.40
N TYR A 576 6.98 8.07 -23.31
CA TYR A 576 6.57 6.70 -22.96
C TYR A 576 5.67 6.08 -24.04
N ASN A 577 4.63 6.79 -24.48
CA ASN A 577 3.71 6.28 -25.48
C ASN A 577 4.38 6.10 -26.85
N GLU A 578 5.26 7.03 -27.25
CA GLU A 578 6.02 6.93 -28.50
C GLU A 578 6.94 5.71 -28.48
N ALA A 579 7.68 5.48 -27.37
CA ALA A 579 8.54 4.32 -27.19
C ALA A 579 7.77 2.98 -27.22
N HIS A 580 6.48 2.99 -26.87
CA HIS A 580 5.60 1.82 -26.91
C HIS A 580 4.76 1.72 -28.19
N GLY A 581 5.14 2.45 -29.24
CA GLY A 581 4.52 2.33 -30.56
C GLY A 581 3.21 3.12 -30.74
N THR A 582 2.89 4.06 -29.84
CA THR A 582 1.74 4.96 -29.93
C THR A 582 2.20 6.40 -30.14
N PRO A 583 2.56 6.81 -31.38
CA PRO A 583 3.13 8.14 -31.64
C PRO A 583 2.08 9.28 -31.68
N ASN A 584 0.81 8.95 -31.84
CA ASN A 584 -0.26 9.93 -31.90
C ASN A 584 -0.82 10.18 -30.49
N VAL A 585 -0.24 11.13 -29.78
CA VAL A 585 -0.55 11.41 -28.37
C VAL A 585 -1.18 12.79 -28.22
N HIS A 586 -2.43 12.85 -27.76
CA HIS A 586 -3.18 14.09 -27.54
C HIS A 586 -3.68 14.07 -26.10
N LEU A 587 -2.96 14.70 -25.19
CA LEU A 587 -3.25 14.67 -23.75
C LEU A 587 -3.47 16.07 -23.21
N TYR A 588 -4.30 16.16 -22.16
CA TYR A 588 -4.38 17.34 -21.32
C TYR A 588 -4.42 16.93 -19.84
N GLU A 589 -3.98 17.82 -18.98
CA GLU A 589 -4.08 17.68 -17.54
C GLU A 589 -4.53 18.99 -16.90
N VAL A 590 -5.38 18.86 -15.87
CA VAL A 590 -5.72 19.94 -14.94
C VAL A 590 -5.13 19.59 -13.60
N GLY A 591 -4.17 20.35 -13.12
CA GLY A 591 -3.44 20.00 -11.90
C GLY A 591 -2.93 21.19 -11.09
N SER A 592 -2.53 20.91 -9.86
CA SER A 592 -1.89 21.88 -8.98
C SER A 592 -0.38 21.96 -9.23
N LEU A 593 0.16 23.15 -9.10
CA LEU A 593 1.58 23.47 -9.13
C LEU A 593 1.99 24.03 -7.78
N PHE A 594 3.22 23.75 -7.36
CA PHE A 594 3.72 24.09 -6.04
C PHE A 594 4.94 25.02 -6.14
N HIS A 595 4.81 26.22 -5.61
CA HIS A 595 5.84 27.25 -5.67
C HIS A 595 6.33 27.54 -4.25
N GLY A 596 7.54 27.09 -3.91
CA GLY A 596 8.14 27.34 -2.62
C GLY A 596 8.35 28.85 -2.40
N ARG A 597 8.27 29.28 -1.15
CA ARG A 597 8.43 30.67 -0.73
C ARG A 597 9.45 30.76 0.39
N GLU A 598 10.38 31.67 0.28
CA GLU A 598 11.31 31.96 1.37
C GLU A 598 10.53 32.37 2.63
N ASN A 599 10.92 31.83 3.77
CA ASN A 599 10.36 32.14 5.09
C ASN A 599 8.86 31.81 5.28
N ALA A 600 8.29 30.89 4.47
CA ALA A 600 6.92 30.39 4.66
C ALA A 600 6.92 28.88 4.87
N SER A 601 6.11 28.40 5.82
CA SER A 601 5.97 26.98 6.13
C SER A 601 5.24 26.17 5.03
N LEU A 602 4.42 26.84 4.20
CA LEU A 602 3.65 26.22 3.13
C LEU A 602 3.98 26.88 1.78
N PRO A 603 4.04 26.12 0.69
CA PRO A 603 4.20 26.65 -0.66
C PRO A 603 2.98 27.46 -1.08
N LYS A 604 3.14 28.23 -2.14
CA LYS A 604 1.99 28.79 -2.87
C LYS A 604 1.52 27.73 -3.87
N GLU A 605 0.31 27.28 -3.75
CA GLU A 605 -0.34 26.43 -4.72
C GLU A 605 -1.09 27.27 -5.77
N THR A 606 -1.00 26.86 -7.02
CA THR A 606 -1.75 27.45 -8.15
C THR A 606 -2.30 26.32 -9.02
N LYS A 607 -3.43 26.54 -9.67
CA LYS A 607 -3.98 25.58 -10.62
C LYS A 607 -3.63 25.93 -12.04
N SER A 608 -3.25 24.94 -12.81
CA SER A 608 -2.91 25.05 -14.22
C SER A 608 -3.67 24.04 -15.06
N VAL A 609 -3.88 24.36 -16.33
CA VAL A 609 -4.29 23.44 -17.37
C VAL A 609 -3.25 23.43 -18.46
N ALA A 610 -2.77 22.25 -18.81
CA ALA A 610 -1.81 22.06 -19.88
C ALA A 610 -2.24 20.97 -20.85
N GLY A 611 -1.76 21.06 -22.08
CA GLY A 611 -1.97 20.00 -23.06
C GLY A 611 -0.79 19.82 -23.97
N VAL A 612 -0.63 18.60 -24.47
CA VAL A 612 0.40 18.21 -25.44
C VAL A 612 -0.23 17.45 -26.59
N LEU A 613 0.25 17.71 -27.80
CA LEU A 613 -0.18 17.05 -29.03
C LEU A 613 1.06 16.61 -29.81
N SER A 614 1.17 15.32 -30.06
CA SER A 614 2.27 14.72 -30.85
C SER A 614 1.72 13.88 -32.00
N GLY A 615 2.52 13.72 -33.06
CA GLY A 615 2.20 12.87 -34.20
C GLY A 615 1.20 13.49 -35.16
N GLN A 616 0.07 12.81 -35.38
CA GLN A 616 -0.94 13.15 -36.37
C GLN A 616 -2.28 13.40 -35.69
N TRP A 617 -3.05 14.37 -36.25
CA TRP A 617 -4.40 14.64 -35.76
C TRP A 617 -5.40 13.51 -36.07
N SER A 618 -5.25 12.86 -37.22
CA SER A 618 -6.10 11.74 -37.64
C SER A 618 -5.25 10.69 -38.35
N GLU A 619 -5.66 9.44 -38.20
CA GLU A 619 -5.07 8.33 -38.95
C GLU A 619 -5.26 8.54 -40.47
N ARG A 620 -4.33 7.95 -41.24
CA ARG A 620 -4.36 7.98 -42.68
C ARG A 620 -5.60 7.25 -43.20
N SER A 621 -6.47 7.96 -43.93
CA SER A 621 -7.68 7.42 -44.51
C SER A 621 -7.72 7.69 -46.02
N TRP A 622 -8.50 6.87 -46.74
CA TRP A 622 -8.68 7.05 -48.19
C TRP A 622 -9.37 8.36 -48.57
N ASN A 623 -10.18 8.91 -47.68
CA ASN A 623 -10.99 10.12 -47.94
C ASN A 623 -10.50 11.37 -47.18
N MET A 624 -9.42 11.25 -46.35
CA MET A 624 -8.87 12.39 -45.65
C MET A 624 -7.39 12.56 -45.92
N LYS A 625 -6.99 13.80 -46.22
CA LYS A 625 -5.57 14.14 -46.37
C LYS A 625 -4.90 14.13 -44.98
N TYR A 626 -3.75 13.51 -44.94
CA TYR A 626 -2.86 13.52 -43.79
C TYR A 626 -2.50 14.95 -43.38
N ARG A 627 -2.64 15.29 -42.10
CA ARG A 627 -2.21 16.57 -41.53
C ARG A 627 -1.31 16.32 -40.33
N LYS A 628 -0.06 16.74 -40.47
CA LYS A 628 0.87 16.77 -39.32
C LYS A 628 0.44 17.85 -38.34
N LEU A 629 0.52 17.52 -37.04
CA LEU A 629 0.31 18.51 -35.99
C LEU A 629 1.40 19.57 -36.04
N ARG A 630 0.99 20.81 -35.89
CA ARG A 630 1.84 22.00 -35.89
C ARG A 630 1.23 23.07 -34.99
N PHE A 631 1.97 24.13 -34.74
CA PHE A 631 1.60 25.26 -33.88
C PHE A 631 0.11 25.67 -33.96
N PHE A 632 -0.45 25.77 -35.17
CA PHE A 632 -1.83 26.25 -35.34
C PHE A 632 -2.89 25.28 -34.78
N PHE A 633 -2.61 24.00 -34.66
CA PHE A 633 -3.52 23.07 -33.97
C PHE A 633 -3.64 23.39 -32.48
N GLY A 634 -2.52 23.52 -31.77
CA GLY A 634 -2.52 23.91 -30.36
C GLY A 634 -3.13 25.30 -30.15
N LYS A 635 -2.77 26.26 -31.01
CA LYS A 635 -3.36 27.60 -30.98
C LYS A 635 -4.88 27.54 -31.14
N GLY A 636 -5.42 26.78 -32.12
CA GLY A 636 -6.84 26.62 -32.33
C GLY A 636 -7.59 26.01 -31.15
N ILE A 637 -7.00 25.02 -30.48
CA ILE A 637 -7.55 24.43 -29.23
C ILE A 637 -7.60 25.48 -28.11
N VAL A 638 -6.54 26.27 -27.94
CA VAL A 638 -6.52 27.36 -26.96
C VAL A 638 -7.56 28.44 -27.32
N GLU A 639 -7.69 28.81 -28.61
CA GLU A 639 -8.73 29.75 -29.08
C GLU A 639 -10.14 29.23 -28.76
N GLU A 640 -10.42 27.97 -29.05
CA GLU A 640 -11.72 27.35 -28.76
C GLU A 640 -12.00 27.32 -27.27
N LEU A 641 -11.00 26.92 -26.44
CA LEU A 641 -11.12 26.90 -24.97
C LEU A 641 -11.48 28.31 -24.44
N LEU A 642 -10.78 29.34 -24.89
CA LEU A 642 -11.02 30.72 -24.47
C LEU A 642 -12.38 31.26 -24.97
N ALA A 643 -12.78 30.90 -26.17
CA ALA A 643 -14.09 31.27 -26.75
C ALA A 643 -15.24 30.63 -25.97
N GLN A 644 -15.16 29.31 -25.67
CA GLN A 644 -16.16 28.59 -24.90
C GLN A 644 -16.26 29.06 -23.45
N LEU A 645 -15.14 29.50 -22.85
CA LEU A 645 -15.11 30.16 -21.56
C LEU A 645 -15.51 31.62 -21.59
N ARG A 646 -15.75 32.19 -22.84
CA ARG A 646 -16.13 33.58 -23.08
C ARG A 646 -15.16 34.59 -22.48
N ILE A 647 -13.88 34.29 -22.64
CA ILE A 647 -12.81 35.20 -22.21
C ILE A 647 -12.66 36.24 -23.31
N GLU A 648 -12.81 37.52 -22.95
CA GLU A 648 -12.75 38.63 -23.89
C GLU A 648 -11.35 39.17 -24.08
N LYS A 649 -11.17 39.95 -25.15
CA LYS A 649 -9.91 40.67 -25.47
C LYS A 649 -8.70 39.73 -25.52
N VAL A 650 -8.92 38.53 -26.08
CA VAL A 650 -7.87 37.52 -26.27
C VAL A 650 -6.88 38.04 -27.31
N ARG A 651 -5.61 37.87 -27.03
CA ARG A 651 -4.49 38.25 -27.91
C ARG A 651 -3.39 37.21 -27.84
N PHE A 652 -2.66 37.07 -28.95
CA PHE A 652 -1.49 36.21 -29.05
C PHE A 652 -0.28 37.07 -29.43
N ARG A 653 0.71 37.09 -28.56
CA ARG A 653 1.97 37.80 -28.76
C ARG A 653 3.08 36.76 -28.97
N PRO A 654 4.05 36.96 -29.90
CA PRO A 654 5.20 36.07 -30.01
C PRO A 654 5.84 35.85 -28.65
N ALA A 655 6.05 34.58 -28.30
CA ALA A 655 6.80 34.21 -27.09
C ALA A 655 8.29 34.20 -27.42
N GLU A 656 9.00 35.21 -26.91
CA GLU A 656 10.42 35.46 -27.17
C GLU A 656 11.18 35.69 -25.86
N GLY A 657 12.50 35.43 -25.88
CA GLY A 657 13.38 35.64 -24.75
C GLY A 657 13.65 34.35 -23.96
N GLU A 658 14.54 34.45 -22.95
CA GLU A 658 15.06 33.33 -22.17
C GLU A 658 13.96 32.53 -21.45
N GLY A 659 12.87 33.17 -21.03
CA GLY A 659 11.74 32.51 -20.37
C GLY A 659 11.01 31.48 -21.24
N TYR A 660 11.20 31.52 -22.57
CA TYR A 660 10.57 30.63 -23.54
C TYR A 660 11.57 29.82 -24.37
N ALA A 661 12.80 29.65 -23.88
CA ALA A 661 13.84 28.89 -24.57
C ALA A 661 13.45 27.44 -24.89
N PHE A 662 12.54 26.87 -24.11
CA PHE A 662 11.98 25.52 -24.32
C PHE A 662 11.00 25.42 -25.52
N LEU A 663 10.64 26.54 -26.12
CA LEU A 663 9.75 26.61 -27.29
C LEU A 663 10.51 26.96 -28.56
N GLN A 664 10.01 26.47 -29.69
CA GLN A 664 10.57 26.73 -31.01
C GLN A 664 10.37 28.21 -31.40
N PRO A 665 11.42 29.01 -31.65
CA PRO A 665 11.30 30.39 -32.10
C PRO A 665 10.45 30.52 -33.35
N GLY A 666 9.58 31.52 -33.36
CA GLY A 666 8.65 31.77 -34.47
C GLY A 666 7.43 30.84 -34.57
N ARG A 667 7.32 29.87 -33.59
CA ARG A 667 6.22 28.91 -33.49
C ARG A 667 5.71 28.82 -32.06
N ALA A 668 5.74 29.93 -31.35
CA ALA A 668 5.29 30.08 -29.97
C ALA A 668 4.64 31.43 -29.76
N ALA A 669 3.66 31.45 -28.85
CA ALA A 669 2.95 32.67 -28.48
C ALA A 669 2.58 32.67 -27.00
N GLU A 670 2.67 33.85 -26.39
CA GLU A 670 1.98 34.15 -25.15
C GLU A 670 0.48 34.33 -25.43
N VAL A 671 -0.33 33.88 -24.52
CA VAL A 671 -1.79 34.03 -24.54
C VAL A 671 -2.18 35.09 -23.52
N LEU A 672 -2.87 36.12 -23.97
CA LEU A 672 -3.28 37.25 -23.13
C LEU A 672 -4.78 37.48 -23.18
N SER A 673 -5.34 38.01 -22.09
CA SER A 673 -6.66 38.64 -22.05
C SER A 673 -6.51 40.06 -21.53
N GLY A 674 -6.80 41.02 -22.41
CA GLY A 674 -6.48 42.41 -22.11
C GLY A 674 -4.97 42.64 -21.94
N GLY A 675 -4.53 42.95 -20.75
CA GLY A 675 -3.10 43.08 -20.42
C GLY A 675 -2.53 41.94 -19.59
N THR A 676 -3.36 40.96 -19.23
CA THR A 676 -2.97 39.84 -18.35
C THR A 676 -2.52 38.65 -19.16
N VAL A 677 -1.32 38.13 -18.89
CA VAL A 677 -0.81 36.88 -19.45
C VAL A 677 -1.54 35.71 -18.79
N LEU A 678 -2.22 34.90 -19.59
CA LEU A 678 -2.92 33.69 -19.16
C LEU A 678 -2.02 32.46 -19.20
N GLY A 679 -1.03 32.46 -20.09
CA GLY A 679 -0.08 31.35 -20.31
C GLY A 679 0.55 31.43 -21.68
N TRP A 680 0.87 30.28 -22.26
CA TRP A 680 1.57 30.16 -23.52
C TRP A 680 1.08 28.97 -24.34
N VAL A 681 1.36 28.97 -25.65
CA VAL A 681 1.16 27.87 -26.60
C VAL A 681 2.31 27.86 -27.61
N GLY A 682 2.90 26.70 -27.90
CA GLY A 682 4.01 26.61 -28.85
C GLY A 682 4.41 25.20 -29.23
N GLU A 683 5.26 25.10 -30.28
CA GLU A 683 6.00 23.86 -30.57
C GLU A 683 7.17 23.75 -29.59
N ILE A 684 7.39 22.58 -29.02
CA ILE A 684 8.53 22.33 -28.12
C ILE A 684 9.83 22.36 -28.92
N HIS A 685 10.83 23.01 -28.37
CA HIS A 685 12.15 23.15 -29.03
C HIS A 685 12.76 21.77 -29.31
N PRO A 686 13.46 21.56 -30.46
CA PRO A 686 14.08 20.28 -30.78
C PRO A 686 15.01 19.75 -29.70
N GLU A 687 15.84 20.59 -29.09
CA GLU A 687 16.74 20.19 -27.99
C GLU A 687 15.97 19.71 -26.75
N ALA A 688 14.86 20.38 -26.39
CA ALA A 688 14.00 19.96 -25.29
C ALA A 688 13.32 18.60 -25.58
N ARG A 689 12.91 18.36 -26.83
CA ARG A 689 12.36 17.05 -27.24
C ARG A 689 13.42 15.94 -27.18
N GLU A 690 14.60 16.21 -27.69
CA GLU A 690 15.74 15.28 -27.66
C GLU A 690 16.12 14.93 -26.22
N ALA A 691 16.19 15.92 -25.34
CA ALA A 691 16.43 15.70 -23.91
C ALA A 691 15.39 14.79 -23.22
N MET A 692 14.15 14.76 -23.76
CA MET A 692 13.06 13.90 -23.26
C MET A 692 12.93 12.58 -24.05
N GLY A 693 13.75 12.35 -25.09
CA GLY A 693 13.68 11.15 -25.93
C GLY A 693 12.46 11.12 -26.86
N ILE A 694 11.99 12.28 -27.34
CA ILE A 694 10.82 12.41 -28.22
C ILE A 694 11.28 12.76 -29.65
N ASP A 695 10.95 11.92 -30.62
CA ASP A 695 11.31 12.11 -32.02
C ASP A 695 10.31 13.02 -32.75
N GLU A 696 9.01 12.83 -32.49
CA GLU A 696 7.97 13.62 -33.19
C GLU A 696 7.88 15.07 -32.66
N VAL A 697 7.31 15.94 -33.53
CA VAL A 697 7.04 17.31 -33.12
C VAL A 697 5.92 17.34 -32.09
N VAL A 698 6.16 17.99 -30.96
CA VAL A 698 5.17 18.22 -29.91
C VAL A 698 4.72 19.67 -29.91
N VAL A 699 3.41 19.89 -29.96
CA VAL A 699 2.77 21.17 -29.67
C VAL A 699 2.24 21.12 -28.27
N ALA A 700 2.51 22.14 -27.47
CA ALA A 700 2.04 22.19 -26.09
C ALA A 700 1.47 23.56 -25.74
N PHE A 701 0.65 23.58 -24.69
CA PHE A 701 0.19 24.82 -24.04
C PHE A 701 0.12 24.60 -22.53
N GLU A 702 0.31 25.65 -21.77
CA GLU A 702 0.02 25.69 -20.33
C GLU A 702 -0.58 27.03 -19.95
N LEU A 703 -1.76 27.00 -19.32
CA LEU A 703 -2.54 28.17 -18.95
C LEU A 703 -2.87 28.17 -17.48
N ASP A 704 -2.79 29.34 -16.85
CA ASP A 704 -3.17 29.58 -15.46
C ASP A 704 -4.68 29.44 -15.31
N LEU A 705 -5.13 28.35 -14.70
CA LEU A 705 -6.56 28.02 -14.55
C LEU A 705 -7.28 29.03 -13.64
N ASP A 706 -6.60 29.55 -12.62
CA ASP A 706 -7.21 30.53 -11.73
C ASP A 706 -7.54 31.82 -12.47
N LYS A 707 -6.66 32.24 -13.39
CA LYS A 707 -6.92 33.40 -14.26
C LYS A 707 -8.01 33.13 -15.28
N LEU A 708 -8.06 31.92 -15.85
CA LEU A 708 -9.16 31.50 -16.75
C LEU A 708 -10.51 31.57 -16.03
N ILE A 709 -10.61 30.97 -14.83
CA ILE A 709 -11.83 30.97 -14.02
C ILE A 709 -12.26 32.39 -13.65
N LYS A 710 -11.30 33.26 -13.31
CA LYS A 710 -11.57 34.66 -13.00
C LYS A 710 -12.08 35.43 -14.24
N GLY A 711 -11.51 35.17 -15.41
CA GLY A 711 -11.86 35.80 -16.68
C GLY A 711 -13.14 35.27 -17.34
N ALA A 712 -13.53 34.03 -17.00
CA ALA A 712 -14.67 33.36 -17.61
C ALA A 712 -16.00 34.05 -17.30
N ARG A 713 -16.91 34.10 -18.25
CA ARG A 713 -18.26 34.65 -18.08
C ARG A 713 -19.32 33.55 -18.10
N ASN A 714 -20.31 33.68 -17.22
CA ASN A 714 -21.38 32.68 -17.06
C ASN A 714 -22.60 32.94 -17.93
N GLN A 715 -22.77 34.17 -18.42
CA GLN A 715 -23.99 34.56 -19.14
C GLN A 715 -23.69 34.91 -20.59
N GLU A 716 -24.56 34.47 -21.49
CA GLU A 716 -24.65 34.98 -22.84
C GLU A 716 -25.51 36.21 -22.81
N ASN A 717 -24.99 37.28 -23.39
CA ASN A 717 -25.83 38.39 -23.72
C ASN A 717 -26.45 38.05 -25.07
N TYR A 718 -27.74 37.84 -25.11
CA TYR A 718 -28.46 37.72 -26.37
C TYR A 718 -28.19 38.96 -27.20
N ARG A 719 -27.74 38.77 -28.44
CA ARG A 719 -27.64 39.79 -29.46
C ARG A 719 -28.53 39.38 -30.60
N GLU A 720 -29.46 40.29 -30.94
CA GLU A 720 -30.32 40.09 -32.10
C GLU A 720 -29.46 39.97 -33.35
N PHE A 721 -29.74 38.94 -34.17
CA PHE A 721 -29.04 38.79 -35.44
C PHE A 721 -29.73 39.66 -36.52
N SER A 722 -28.90 40.26 -37.36
CA SER A 722 -29.40 41.12 -38.42
C SER A 722 -30.24 40.33 -39.40
N GLN A 723 -31.36 40.91 -39.81
CA GLN A 723 -32.25 40.36 -40.83
C GLN A 723 -31.82 40.75 -42.28
N TYR A 724 -30.79 41.55 -42.40
CA TYR A 724 -30.29 42.04 -43.68
C TYR A 724 -29.10 41.22 -44.20
N PRO A 725 -28.96 41.04 -45.54
CA PRO A 725 -27.90 40.26 -46.13
C PRO A 725 -26.54 40.91 -45.91
N ALA A 726 -25.52 40.05 -45.70
CA ALA A 726 -24.13 40.48 -45.67
C ALA A 726 -23.54 40.63 -47.06
N VAL A 727 -22.54 41.50 -47.21
CA VAL A 727 -21.70 41.64 -48.39
C VAL A 727 -20.26 41.31 -48.06
N GLU A 728 -19.64 40.45 -48.88
CA GLU A 728 -18.25 40.06 -48.68
C GLU A 728 -17.34 40.75 -49.70
N HIS A 729 -16.21 41.28 -49.25
CA HIS A 729 -15.12 41.81 -50.05
C HIS A 729 -13.78 41.28 -49.59
N ASP A 730 -12.91 40.95 -50.53
CA ASP A 730 -11.57 40.52 -50.24
C ASP A 730 -10.59 41.71 -50.19
N LEU A 731 -9.65 41.66 -49.26
CA LEU A 731 -8.62 42.66 -49.11
C LEU A 731 -7.26 41.97 -48.98
N ALA A 732 -6.41 42.10 -50.00
CA ALA A 732 -5.05 41.60 -49.92
C ALA A 732 -4.06 42.77 -49.74
N ILE A 733 -3.29 42.71 -48.65
CA ILE A 733 -2.32 43.74 -48.26
C ILE A 733 -0.92 43.17 -48.24
N VAL A 734 0.01 43.81 -48.94
CA VAL A 734 1.44 43.53 -48.90
C VAL A 734 2.04 44.35 -47.77
N VAL A 735 2.69 43.67 -46.83
CA VAL A 735 3.30 44.27 -45.63
C VAL A 735 4.68 43.69 -45.36
N ASP A 736 5.45 44.35 -44.54
CA ASP A 736 6.68 43.79 -43.99
C ASP A 736 6.43 42.48 -43.21
N ASN A 737 7.38 41.54 -43.24
CA ASN A 737 7.26 40.27 -42.52
C ASN A 737 7.04 40.45 -41.02
N ALA A 738 7.54 41.55 -40.42
CA ALA A 738 7.35 41.85 -39.02
C ALA A 738 5.90 42.21 -38.63
N VAL A 739 5.07 42.68 -39.60
CA VAL A 739 3.65 43.01 -39.31
C VAL A 739 2.88 41.74 -39.04
N THR A 740 2.26 41.63 -37.87
CA THR A 740 1.48 40.45 -37.51
C THR A 740 0.06 40.46 -38.10
N CYS A 741 -0.57 39.28 -38.23
CA CYS A 741 -1.98 39.18 -38.63
C CYS A 741 -2.85 39.95 -37.63
N GLU A 742 -2.65 39.80 -36.34
CA GLU A 742 -3.39 40.50 -35.30
C GLU A 742 -3.34 42.05 -35.44
N ASP A 743 -2.18 42.58 -35.81
CA ASP A 743 -2.05 44.01 -36.03
C ASP A 743 -2.92 44.48 -37.20
N LEU A 744 -2.96 43.69 -38.28
CA LEU A 744 -3.82 44.01 -39.43
C LEU A 744 -5.30 43.84 -39.08
N GLU A 745 -5.71 42.73 -38.51
CA GLU A 745 -7.09 42.48 -38.09
C GLU A 745 -7.62 43.60 -37.16
N ARG A 746 -6.84 43.98 -36.17
CA ARG A 746 -7.17 45.06 -35.25
C ARG A 746 -7.35 46.42 -35.98
N ARG A 747 -6.47 46.71 -36.89
CA ARG A 747 -6.54 47.97 -37.68
C ARG A 747 -7.74 47.94 -38.65
N ILE A 748 -7.97 46.80 -39.28
CA ILE A 748 -9.13 46.60 -40.17
C ILE A 748 -10.41 46.78 -39.37
N THR A 749 -10.56 46.08 -38.24
CA THR A 749 -11.76 46.15 -37.39
C THR A 749 -11.98 47.57 -36.84
N SER A 750 -10.90 48.24 -36.39
CA SER A 750 -10.99 49.62 -35.89
C SER A 750 -11.36 50.62 -37.03
N ALA A 751 -10.92 50.38 -38.25
CA ALA A 751 -11.22 51.26 -39.38
C ALA A 751 -12.62 51.00 -39.96
N GLY A 752 -13.12 49.74 -39.91
CA GLY A 752 -14.41 49.32 -40.49
C GLY A 752 -15.63 49.89 -39.76
N GLY A 753 -15.47 50.15 -38.44
CA GLY A 753 -16.54 50.70 -37.63
C GLY A 753 -17.74 49.76 -37.53
N LYS A 754 -19.00 50.30 -37.53
CA LYS A 754 -20.21 49.52 -37.26
C LYS A 754 -20.63 48.59 -38.41
N LEU A 755 -20.23 48.92 -39.65
CA LEU A 755 -20.62 48.13 -40.83
C LEU A 755 -19.77 46.87 -41.02
N LEU A 756 -18.59 46.82 -40.44
CA LEU A 756 -17.74 45.64 -40.55
C LEU A 756 -18.10 44.62 -39.45
N GLU A 757 -18.74 43.55 -39.87
CA GLU A 757 -19.19 42.46 -38.96
C GLU A 757 -18.05 41.44 -38.69
N GLY A 758 -17.26 41.11 -39.75
CA GLY A 758 -16.24 40.06 -39.64
C GLY A 758 -14.99 40.35 -40.47
N VAL A 759 -13.86 39.84 -39.97
CA VAL A 759 -12.55 39.85 -40.63
C VAL A 759 -11.99 38.45 -40.52
N ARG A 760 -11.62 37.82 -41.65
CA ARG A 760 -11.09 36.45 -41.67
C ARG A 760 -9.90 36.36 -42.62
N LEU A 761 -8.72 36.06 -42.10
CA LEU A 761 -7.55 35.72 -42.89
C LEU A 761 -7.79 34.41 -43.66
N PHE A 762 -7.58 34.37 -44.97
CA PHE A 762 -7.72 33.14 -45.73
C PHE A 762 -6.47 32.77 -46.54
N ASP A 763 -5.53 33.72 -46.77
CA ASP A 763 -4.27 33.41 -47.47
C ASP A 763 -3.09 34.25 -46.93
N VAL A 764 -1.91 33.63 -46.86
CA VAL A 764 -0.62 34.30 -46.60
C VAL A 764 0.38 33.89 -47.66
N TYR A 765 0.60 34.79 -48.62
CA TYR A 765 1.48 34.53 -49.75
C TYR A 765 2.85 35.19 -49.58
N ARG A 766 3.91 34.40 -49.77
CA ARG A 766 5.29 34.84 -49.65
C ARG A 766 6.04 34.45 -50.92
N ASP A 767 6.45 35.41 -51.69
CA ASP A 767 7.24 35.22 -52.90
C ASP A 767 8.18 36.42 -53.07
N PRO A 768 9.51 36.24 -52.96
CA PRO A 768 10.48 37.34 -53.03
C PRO A 768 10.41 38.11 -54.34
N VAL A 769 9.97 37.48 -55.44
CA VAL A 769 9.89 38.10 -56.77
C VAL A 769 8.60 38.89 -56.93
N ARG A 770 7.49 38.34 -56.47
CA ARG A 770 6.11 38.92 -56.70
C ARG A 770 5.65 39.83 -55.56
N VAL A 771 6.18 39.67 -54.37
CA VAL A 771 5.76 40.44 -53.18
C VAL A 771 6.89 41.31 -52.64
N GLY A 772 8.14 40.94 -52.97
CA GLY A 772 9.33 41.64 -52.53
C GLY A 772 10.06 40.91 -51.39
N VAL A 773 11.37 41.08 -51.31
CA VAL A 773 12.20 40.49 -50.26
C VAL A 773 11.83 41.08 -48.91
N GLY A 774 11.64 40.27 -47.89
CA GLY A 774 11.25 40.72 -46.55
C GLY A 774 9.77 41.07 -46.38
N LYS A 775 8.93 40.88 -47.43
CA LYS A 775 7.51 41.18 -47.43
C LYS A 775 6.65 39.91 -47.53
N LYS A 776 5.38 40.03 -47.12
CA LYS A 776 4.31 39.05 -47.29
C LYS A 776 3.00 39.72 -47.70
N SER A 777 2.18 39.01 -48.48
CA SER A 777 0.80 39.44 -48.76
C SER A 777 -0.15 38.66 -47.87
N MET A 778 -1.01 39.34 -47.14
CA MET A 778 -2.06 38.73 -46.32
C MET A 778 -3.42 39.10 -46.90
N ALA A 779 -4.25 38.08 -47.20
CA ALA A 779 -5.56 38.24 -47.80
C ALA A 779 -6.66 37.98 -46.80
N PHE A 780 -7.55 38.93 -46.60
CA PHE A 780 -8.65 38.90 -45.67
C PHE A 780 -9.99 38.95 -46.39
N ALA A 781 -10.95 38.10 -45.98
CA ALA A 781 -12.35 38.27 -46.32
C ALA A 781 -12.98 39.20 -45.28
N LEU A 782 -13.59 40.26 -45.74
CA LEU A 782 -14.24 41.28 -44.93
C LEU A 782 -15.75 41.15 -45.12
N THR A 783 -16.51 40.92 -44.08
CA THR A 783 -17.94 40.80 -44.08
C THR A 783 -18.57 42.11 -43.61
N TYR A 784 -19.36 42.74 -44.47
CA TYR A 784 -20.06 43.97 -44.17
C TYR A 784 -21.54 43.69 -43.97
N ARG A 785 -22.17 44.27 -42.97
CA ARG A 785 -23.61 44.16 -42.68
C ARG A 785 -24.10 45.37 -41.90
N SER A 786 -25.35 45.71 -42.14
CA SER A 786 -26.08 46.69 -41.30
C SER A 786 -27.17 45.97 -40.52
N ASP A 787 -27.49 46.43 -39.36
CA ASP A 787 -28.62 45.99 -38.55
C ASP A 787 -29.94 46.71 -38.93
N ASP A 788 -29.84 47.82 -39.69
CA ASP A 788 -30.93 48.72 -39.96
C ASP A 788 -31.51 48.59 -41.39
N HIS A 789 -30.67 48.23 -42.41
CA HIS A 789 -31.07 48.17 -43.80
C HIS A 789 -30.14 47.32 -44.67
N THR A 790 -30.55 46.94 -45.84
CA THR A 790 -29.70 46.29 -46.87
C THR A 790 -28.65 47.26 -47.35
N LEU A 791 -27.36 46.92 -47.25
CA LEU A 791 -26.28 47.80 -47.72
C LEU A 791 -26.27 47.96 -49.20
N THR A 792 -26.06 49.20 -49.63
CA THR A 792 -25.80 49.51 -50.99
C THR A 792 -24.32 49.32 -51.39
N SER A 793 -24.05 49.09 -52.67
CA SER A 793 -22.68 48.93 -53.16
C SER A 793 -21.79 50.17 -52.85
N GLU A 794 -22.36 51.35 -52.84
CA GLU A 794 -21.63 52.61 -52.52
C GLU A 794 -21.26 52.73 -51.07
N GLU A 795 -22.13 52.30 -50.16
CA GLU A 795 -21.82 52.26 -48.70
C GLU A 795 -20.73 51.27 -48.39
N VAL A 796 -20.76 50.05 -48.98
CA VAL A 796 -19.74 49.05 -48.81
C VAL A 796 -18.40 49.53 -49.37
N GLU A 797 -18.38 50.05 -50.58
CA GLU A 797 -17.18 50.57 -51.23
C GLU A 797 -16.56 51.71 -50.45
N LYS A 798 -17.37 52.63 -49.91
CA LYS A 798 -16.89 53.72 -49.07
C LYS A 798 -16.27 53.22 -47.72
N ALA A 799 -16.90 52.20 -47.10
CA ALA A 799 -16.36 51.59 -45.91
C ALA A 799 -15.05 50.83 -46.19
N HIS A 800 -15.02 50.12 -47.33
CA HIS A 800 -13.83 49.35 -47.74
C HIS A 800 -12.67 50.29 -48.05
N GLN A 801 -12.83 51.32 -48.81
CA GLN A 801 -11.81 52.34 -49.16
C GLN A 801 -11.25 53.02 -47.89
N LYS A 802 -12.12 53.29 -46.91
CA LYS A 802 -11.70 53.85 -45.63
C LYS A 802 -10.79 52.88 -44.87
N ILE A 803 -11.12 51.57 -44.90
CA ILE A 803 -10.27 50.54 -44.30
C ILE A 803 -8.93 50.48 -45.01
N VAL A 804 -8.92 50.31 -46.32
CA VAL A 804 -7.73 50.30 -47.17
C VAL A 804 -6.79 51.47 -46.85
N THR A 805 -7.32 52.71 -46.91
CA THR A 805 -6.52 53.93 -46.68
C THR A 805 -5.90 53.97 -45.30
N LYS A 806 -6.69 53.63 -44.25
CA LYS A 806 -6.20 53.69 -42.87
C LYS A 806 -5.19 52.60 -42.54
N VAL A 807 -5.48 51.37 -43.03
CA VAL A 807 -4.63 50.20 -42.75
C VAL A 807 -3.30 50.32 -43.52
N CYS A 808 -3.32 50.60 -44.81
CA CYS A 808 -2.12 50.75 -45.61
C CYS A 808 -1.19 51.86 -45.08
N LYS A 809 -1.75 53.00 -44.70
CA LYS A 809 -0.99 54.08 -44.07
C LYS A 809 -0.43 53.68 -42.74
N GLY A 810 -1.16 52.90 -41.93
CA GLY A 810 -0.81 52.52 -40.57
C GLY A 810 0.30 51.45 -40.47
N VAL A 811 0.50 50.63 -41.53
CA VAL A 811 1.53 49.56 -41.57
C VAL A 811 2.52 49.76 -42.74
N ASN A 812 2.48 50.91 -43.41
CA ASN A 812 3.26 51.18 -44.61
C ASN A 812 3.09 50.07 -45.68
N GLY A 813 1.84 49.57 -45.83
CA GLY A 813 1.47 48.45 -46.72
C GLY A 813 0.89 48.93 -48.03
N GLU A 814 0.85 48.03 -49.03
CA GLU A 814 0.28 48.27 -50.37
C GLU A 814 -0.80 47.26 -50.64
N VAL A 815 -1.91 47.67 -51.26
CA VAL A 815 -2.93 46.73 -51.72
C VAL A 815 -2.39 45.96 -52.94
N ARG A 816 -2.54 44.65 -52.85
CA ARG A 816 -2.27 43.79 -54.02
C ARG A 816 -3.53 43.70 -54.86
N GLY A 817 -3.47 44.24 -56.04
CA GLY A 817 -4.53 44.12 -57.06
C GLY A 817 -4.62 42.74 -57.69
#